data_6392e1c384d407e41389f3893d4afaa8
#
_entry.id   6392e1c384d407e41389f3893d4afaa8
#
_cell.length_a   1.000
_cell.length_b   1.000
_cell.length_c   1.000
_cell.angle_alpha   90.00
_cell.angle_beta   90.00
_cell.angle_gamma   90.00
#
_symmetry.space_group_name_H-M   'P 1'
#
loop_
_entity.id
_entity.type
_entity.pdbx_description
1 polymer ?
#
loop_
_entity_poly.entity_id
_entity_poly.type
_entity_poly.pdbx_seq_one_letter_code
_entity_poly.pdbx_strand_id
1 'polypeptide(L)'
;MKKIFFFAFFALVMGTGSAQSLKKHQVAHALNPLLPGYFADPTIKKIGDTYYIYATTDGNGWGAGPSQVWTSTDFKNWTIQPMNWPNTHWYWAPDMTKGYDGRYYLYYSQPVEIFGAVSDTPTGPWQSLADHNKSIIPNYMIPGVITLDGQTFTDRDGRIYMYWGTWGIYPDHGCAVGLMRQDMKSFEKIELIPNTVAKEFFEAPYMFERRGIYYMMYSSGHCEDHTYRVQYVKSKFGPMGPFEYPTANPILVTNDDGTIHGPGHHSVLEEGGHYYIVYHRHNNPHSGGGFHRQIAVDELFFTPEGDIQKIAPTHQGITDLIKSKADPEDRAFGKPVTTSSFYNDDFRPSFLVDDNNGTLWRAKDNHQPAWLMIDLEKITAIQTVAIQFEYPTYAYQYRIETSTDAKNWVTYEDQSQNNRWASPVLSHGKAEARYVRVQVLNTQLAGLPRGVWNIKVYDKALKQETIWSAPQNMAPIDTTFGSLVHLDALDYREGERMTTIHNKGILKGSFKSEKPVYVKNYQGKKAFFLNGSTSLRSTFAVPQSLAGNSPYTVSMRINNPLIDRFENVVAWSKGNQDISKAMFGYGADAQRGVVTHGAWPDMGFKRLPVADQWHHIIISFDGYMERIYVDGQLQQEENRMLFVNPADYFVVGASDLLDQHFSGYLADFKVANVDLSATLLKEKNAFYPPENRSFVIQTDDLAIGKINKIRNQGFSS
;
A
#
# COMPACT_ATOMS: atom_id res chain seq x y z
N MET A 1 0.08 -40.09 -58.77
CA MET A 1 -0.10 -39.76 -57.36
C MET A 1 0.65 -38.47 -57.08
N LYS A 2 -0.05 -37.33 -57.11
CA LYS A 2 0.52 -35.99 -56.81
C LYS A 2 0.37 -35.71 -55.33
N LYS A 3 1.48 -35.51 -54.62
CA LYS A 3 1.51 -35.02 -53.24
C LYS A 3 1.38 -33.51 -53.26
N ILE A 4 0.32 -32.99 -52.64
CA ILE A 4 0.08 -31.55 -52.43
C ILE A 4 0.71 -31.22 -51.07
N PHE A 5 1.70 -30.30 -51.05
CA PHE A 5 2.23 -29.69 -49.85
C PHE A 5 1.39 -28.47 -49.49
N PHE A 6 0.78 -28.47 -48.32
CA PHE A 6 0.16 -27.27 -47.72
C PHE A 6 1.24 -26.48 -47.00
N PHE A 7 1.57 -25.31 -47.50
CA PHE A 7 2.32 -24.28 -46.77
C PHE A 7 1.30 -23.46 -45.93
N ALA A 8 1.36 -23.57 -44.60
CA ALA A 8 0.65 -22.69 -43.71
C ALA A 8 1.45 -21.38 -43.57
N PHE A 9 0.91 -20.31 -44.14
CA PHE A 9 1.38 -18.95 -43.91
C PHE A 9 0.94 -18.49 -42.52
N PHE A 10 1.86 -18.40 -41.57
CA PHE A 10 1.64 -17.66 -40.33
C PHE A 10 1.78 -16.16 -40.62
N ALA A 11 0.66 -15.48 -40.78
CA ALA A 11 0.64 -14.01 -40.84
C ALA A 11 0.93 -13.47 -39.42
N LEU A 12 2.11 -12.89 -39.26
CA LEU A 12 2.51 -12.11 -38.09
C LEU A 12 1.68 -10.81 -38.14
N VAL A 13 0.59 -10.75 -37.37
CA VAL A 13 -0.14 -9.51 -37.16
C VAL A 13 0.73 -8.65 -36.23
N MET A 14 1.53 -7.79 -36.80
CA MET A 14 2.13 -6.66 -36.09
C MET A 14 0.99 -5.70 -35.72
N GLY A 15 0.46 -5.83 -34.52
CA GLY A 15 -0.40 -4.83 -33.94
C GLY A 15 0.39 -3.53 -33.75
N THR A 16 0.11 -2.52 -34.56
CA THR A 16 0.55 -1.14 -34.29
C THR A 16 -0.18 -0.63 -33.05
N GLY A 17 0.28 -1.06 -31.86
CA GLY A 17 -0.07 -0.39 -30.63
C GLY A 17 0.50 1.02 -30.70
N SER A 18 -0.35 2.05 -30.65
CA SER A 18 0.08 3.41 -30.44
C SER A 18 0.92 3.42 -29.17
N ALA A 19 2.21 3.74 -29.29
CA ALA A 19 3.07 3.93 -28.14
C ALA A 19 2.47 5.05 -27.28
N GLN A 20 1.82 4.68 -26.20
CA GLN A 20 1.28 5.64 -25.24
C GLN A 20 2.47 6.41 -24.67
N SER A 21 2.46 7.74 -24.73
CA SER A 21 3.53 8.57 -24.22
C SER A 21 3.74 8.31 -22.73
N LEU A 22 5.00 8.14 -22.32
CA LEU A 22 5.34 7.98 -20.90
C LEU A 22 4.85 9.18 -20.10
N LYS A 23 4.27 8.93 -18.91
CA LYS A 23 3.92 9.95 -17.93
C LYS A 23 5.23 10.53 -17.35
N LYS A 24 5.20 11.75 -16.80
CA LYS A 24 6.42 12.42 -16.28
C LYS A 24 7.17 11.61 -15.22
N HIS A 25 6.46 10.89 -14.36
CA HIS A 25 7.09 10.04 -13.33
C HIS A 25 7.63 8.71 -13.87
N GLN A 26 7.38 8.37 -15.14
CA GLN A 26 7.80 7.12 -15.79
C GLN A 26 9.07 7.29 -16.63
N VAL A 27 9.78 8.38 -16.45
CA VAL A 27 11.04 8.64 -17.18
C VAL A 27 12.16 7.81 -16.56
N ALA A 28 12.91 7.13 -17.38
CA ALA A 28 14.08 6.35 -16.95
C ALA A 28 15.12 7.22 -16.22
N HIS A 29 15.87 6.62 -15.28
CA HIS A 29 16.85 7.30 -14.43
C HIS A 29 16.31 8.46 -13.58
N ALA A 30 15.02 8.52 -13.31
CA ALA A 30 14.49 9.44 -12.31
C ALA A 30 14.96 9.01 -10.91
N LEU A 31 15.53 9.94 -10.12
CA LEU A 31 16.09 9.65 -8.80
C LEU A 31 15.06 9.81 -7.68
N ASN A 32 13.90 10.36 -7.98
CA ASN A 32 12.76 10.42 -7.07
C ASN A 32 11.63 9.48 -7.54
N PRO A 33 11.22 8.52 -6.72
CA PRO A 33 11.60 8.26 -5.31
C PRO A 33 13.04 7.78 -5.15
N LEU A 34 13.64 8.14 -4.00
CA LEU A 34 15.01 7.78 -3.66
C LEU A 34 15.19 6.30 -3.32
N LEU A 35 14.19 5.69 -2.65
CA LEU A 35 14.21 4.30 -2.21
C LEU A 35 13.21 3.45 -2.99
N PRO A 36 13.55 2.19 -3.32
CA PRO A 36 12.59 1.23 -3.86
C PRO A 36 11.71 0.69 -2.74
N GLY A 37 10.39 0.82 -2.89
CA GLY A 37 9.43 0.40 -1.88
C GLY A 37 8.58 1.56 -1.35
N TYR A 38 7.84 1.27 -0.28
CA TYR A 38 6.92 2.23 0.34
C TYR A 38 7.44 2.58 1.73
N PHE A 39 7.93 3.82 1.86
CA PHE A 39 8.50 4.36 3.09
C PHE A 39 8.10 5.83 3.23
N ALA A 40 7.88 6.24 4.48
CA ALA A 40 7.43 7.58 4.80
C ALA A 40 8.21 8.19 5.97
N ASP A 41 7.92 9.46 6.27
CA ASP A 41 8.38 10.16 7.46
C ASP A 41 9.92 10.08 7.64
N PRO A 42 10.70 10.46 6.61
CA PRO A 42 12.13 10.19 6.59
C PRO A 42 12.92 11.12 7.52
N THR A 43 13.79 10.53 8.32
CA THR A 43 14.93 11.24 8.91
C THR A 43 16.22 10.81 8.24
N ILE A 44 16.90 11.75 7.57
CA ILE A 44 18.21 11.52 6.96
C ILE A 44 19.33 12.02 7.89
N LYS A 45 20.37 11.21 8.06
CA LYS A 45 21.60 11.58 8.77
C LYS A 45 22.81 11.16 7.95
N LYS A 46 23.91 11.91 8.07
CA LYS A 46 25.22 11.53 7.55
C LYS A 46 26.20 11.33 8.70
N ILE A 47 26.82 10.16 8.75
CA ILE A 47 27.80 9.80 9.78
C ILE A 47 29.04 9.24 9.06
N GLY A 48 30.15 9.97 9.16
CA GLY A 48 31.31 9.67 8.32
C GLY A 48 30.96 9.78 6.84
N ASP A 49 31.24 8.73 6.07
CA ASP A 49 30.95 8.67 4.64
C ASP A 49 29.61 7.97 4.31
N THR A 50 28.82 7.61 5.32
CA THR A 50 27.58 6.86 5.14
C THR A 50 26.37 7.73 5.44
N TYR A 51 25.39 7.68 4.53
CA TYR A 51 24.07 8.24 4.71
C TYR A 51 23.13 7.18 5.29
N TYR A 52 22.26 7.61 6.20
CA TYR A 52 21.26 6.78 6.87
C TYR A 52 19.88 7.43 6.69
N ILE A 53 18.91 6.65 6.24
CA ILE A 53 17.49 7.08 6.22
C ILE A 53 16.73 6.14 7.15
N TYR A 54 16.20 6.69 8.24
CA TYR A 54 15.23 6.05 9.12
C TYR A 54 13.86 6.48 8.65
N ALA A 55 12.93 5.54 8.53
CA ALA A 55 11.62 5.85 7.95
C ALA A 55 10.54 4.92 8.49
N THR A 56 9.31 5.39 8.48
CA THR A 56 8.12 4.55 8.64
C THR A 56 8.05 3.55 7.51
N THR A 57 7.79 2.28 7.81
CA THR A 57 7.54 1.25 6.79
C THR A 57 6.08 1.27 6.39
N ASP A 58 5.81 1.76 5.19
CA ASP A 58 4.48 1.78 4.58
C ASP A 58 4.14 0.51 3.81
N GLY A 59 2.95 0.46 3.19
CA GLY A 59 2.46 -0.71 2.47
C GLY A 59 1.87 -1.80 3.38
N ASN A 60 1.70 -1.50 4.67
CA ASN A 60 1.20 -2.40 5.71
C ASN A 60 0.07 -1.73 6.52
N GLY A 61 -0.98 -1.29 5.85
CA GLY A 61 -2.02 -0.50 6.49
C GLY A 61 -1.50 0.86 6.95
N TRP A 62 -1.76 1.24 8.16
CA TRP A 62 -1.40 2.56 8.71
C TRP A 62 0.11 2.69 9.04
N GLY A 63 1.00 2.35 8.11
CA GLY A 63 2.43 2.38 8.36
C GLY A 63 2.89 1.33 9.38
N ALA A 64 2.25 0.17 9.39
CA ALA A 64 2.46 -0.90 10.36
C ALA A 64 3.47 -1.95 9.84
N GLY A 65 4.68 -1.54 9.52
CA GLY A 65 5.75 -2.42 9.09
C GLY A 65 6.90 -2.53 10.10
N PRO A 66 7.86 -3.43 9.85
CA PRO A 66 8.99 -3.62 10.76
C PRO A 66 9.93 -2.43 10.77
N SER A 67 10.65 -2.26 11.87
CA SER A 67 11.72 -1.28 11.99
C SER A 67 12.89 -1.61 11.07
N GLN A 68 13.42 -0.59 10.42
CA GLN A 68 14.52 -0.69 9.46
C GLN A 68 15.25 0.65 9.31
N VAL A 69 16.42 0.60 8.71
CA VAL A 69 17.17 1.77 8.25
C VAL A 69 17.76 1.50 6.88
N TRP A 70 17.77 2.49 6.01
CA TRP A 70 18.44 2.43 4.73
C TRP A 70 19.81 3.10 4.82
N THR A 71 20.82 2.48 4.20
CA THR A 71 22.19 3.00 4.20
C THR A 71 22.73 3.11 2.79
N SER A 72 23.53 4.17 2.55
CA SER A 72 24.24 4.37 1.28
C SER A 72 25.55 5.13 1.52
N THR A 73 26.59 4.83 0.74
CA THR A 73 27.85 5.59 0.71
C THR A 73 27.98 6.48 -0.51
N ASP A 74 27.07 6.37 -1.48
CA ASP A 74 27.10 7.09 -2.75
C ASP A 74 25.82 7.87 -3.07
N PHE A 75 24.83 7.82 -2.18
CA PHE A 75 23.49 8.43 -2.30
C PHE A 75 22.63 7.88 -3.46
N LYS A 76 23.10 6.85 -4.16
CA LYS A 76 22.39 6.21 -5.28
C LYS A 76 21.98 4.78 -4.96
N ASN A 77 22.92 4.00 -4.44
CA ASN A 77 22.72 2.61 -4.11
C ASN A 77 22.40 2.47 -2.62
N TRP A 78 21.16 2.14 -2.32
CA TRP A 78 20.65 2.02 -0.96
C TRP A 78 20.42 0.56 -0.60
N THR A 79 20.81 0.21 0.64
CA THR A 79 20.57 -1.13 1.21
C THR A 79 19.75 -1.01 2.47
N ILE A 80 18.67 -1.79 2.53
CA ILE A 80 17.86 -1.89 3.75
C ILE A 80 18.57 -2.74 4.80
N GLN A 81 18.55 -2.28 6.04
CA GLN A 81 19.09 -3.02 7.18
C GLN A 81 17.97 -3.21 8.20
N PRO A 82 17.63 -4.47 8.57
CA PRO A 82 16.67 -4.73 9.63
C PRO A 82 17.23 -4.30 10.98
N MET A 83 16.36 -3.79 11.84
CA MET A 83 16.73 -3.43 13.20
C MET A 83 16.11 -4.38 14.23
N ASN A 84 16.72 -4.50 15.40
CA ASN A 84 16.22 -5.35 16.49
C ASN A 84 15.17 -4.65 17.36
N TRP A 85 14.95 -3.36 17.19
CA TRP A 85 14.03 -2.54 17.98
C TRP A 85 13.49 -1.36 17.15
N PRO A 86 12.23 -0.98 17.34
CA PRO A 86 11.24 -1.62 18.20
C PRO A 86 10.79 -2.98 17.64
N ASN A 87 10.34 -3.86 18.52
CA ASN A 87 9.70 -5.13 18.15
C ASN A 87 8.16 -4.94 18.17
N THR A 88 7.66 -4.06 17.31
CA THR A 88 6.26 -3.69 17.18
C THR A 88 5.91 -3.48 15.71
N HIS A 89 4.62 -3.50 15.39
CA HIS A 89 4.11 -3.16 14.05
C HIS A 89 3.98 -1.64 13.83
N TRP A 90 4.25 -0.81 14.83
CA TRP A 90 4.09 0.64 14.80
C TRP A 90 5.45 1.30 14.99
N TYR A 91 6.16 1.52 13.90
CA TYR A 91 7.44 2.21 13.86
C TYR A 91 7.27 3.51 13.07
N TRP A 92 6.61 4.50 13.68
CA TRP A 92 6.27 5.75 13.01
C TRP A 92 7.28 6.84 13.25
N ALA A 93 7.54 7.62 12.19
CA ALA A 93 8.31 8.86 12.21
C ALA A 93 9.59 8.78 13.08
N PRO A 94 10.50 7.86 12.75
CA PRO A 94 11.71 7.69 13.53
C PRO A 94 12.67 8.87 13.36
N ASP A 95 13.32 9.28 14.47
CA ASP A 95 14.46 10.19 14.45
C ASP A 95 15.65 9.59 15.18
N MET A 96 16.85 9.84 14.67
CA MET A 96 18.09 9.39 15.28
C MET A 96 19.04 10.56 15.50
N THR A 97 19.66 10.60 16.68
CA THR A 97 20.64 11.61 17.05
C THR A 97 21.83 11.02 17.80
N LYS A 98 22.92 11.77 17.86
CA LYS A 98 24.04 11.47 18.75
C LYS A 98 23.83 12.20 20.08
N GLY A 99 23.79 11.46 21.19
CA GLY A 99 23.57 12.01 22.51
C GLY A 99 24.79 12.66 23.14
N TYR A 100 24.61 13.23 24.34
CA TYR A 100 25.67 13.88 25.11
C TYR A 100 26.84 12.96 25.43
N ASP A 101 26.63 11.68 25.60
CA ASP A 101 27.62 10.64 25.86
C ASP A 101 28.32 10.08 24.60
N GLY A 102 27.97 10.61 23.44
CA GLY A 102 28.52 10.20 22.15
C GLY A 102 27.90 8.96 21.54
N ARG A 103 26.95 8.28 22.22
CA ARG A 103 26.18 7.16 21.70
C ARG A 103 25.04 7.65 20.82
N TYR A 104 24.41 6.73 20.08
CA TYR A 104 23.29 7.01 19.20
C TYR A 104 21.96 6.74 19.91
N TYR A 105 21.01 7.61 19.72
CA TYR A 105 19.68 7.55 20.31
C TYR A 105 18.64 7.56 19.19
N LEU A 106 17.75 6.58 19.19
CA LEU A 106 16.66 6.43 18.24
C LEU A 106 15.34 6.65 18.96
N TYR A 107 14.50 7.50 18.38
CA TYR A 107 13.15 7.76 18.84
C TYR A 107 12.16 7.38 17.78
N TYR A 108 10.97 6.92 18.16
CA TYR A 108 9.86 6.66 17.25
C TYR A 108 8.53 6.87 17.94
N SER A 109 7.46 7.08 17.18
CA SER A 109 6.09 7.14 17.66
C SER A 109 5.41 5.78 17.50
N GLN A 110 4.74 5.36 18.57
CA GLN A 110 3.72 4.34 18.51
C GLN A 110 2.44 5.03 18.98
N PRO A 111 1.31 4.92 18.26
CA PRO A 111 0.29 5.95 18.23
C PRO A 111 0.13 6.68 19.55
N VAL A 112 0.37 8.01 19.44
CA VAL A 112 0.29 9.08 20.43
C VAL A 112 1.19 8.95 21.68
N GLU A 113 2.31 8.25 21.53
CA GLU A 113 3.40 8.20 22.50
C GLU A 113 4.77 8.11 21.80
N ILE A 114 5.84 8.64 22.41
CA ILE A 114 7.20 8.55 21.88
C ILE A 114 8.03 7.62 22.74
N PHE A 115 8.74 6.70 22.09
CA PHE A 115 9.64 5.72 22.68
C PHE A 115 11.08 6.05 22.30
N GLY A 116 12.04 5.60 23.10
CA GLY A 116 13.44 5.85 22.85
C GLY A 116 14.32 4.63 23.13
N ALA A 117 15.42 4.52 22.38
CA ALA A 117 16.45 3.50 22.58
C ALA A 117 17.84 4.08 22.36
N VAL A 118 18.87 3.38 22.83
CA VAL A 118 20.28 3.76 22.71
C VAL A 118 21.09 2.63 22.10
N SER A 119 22.14 2.99 21.33
CA SER A 119 23.11 2.04 20.74
C SER A 119 24.49 2.68 20.59
N ASP A 120 25.53 1.85 20.53
CA ASP A 120 26.90 2.28 20.21
C ASP A 120 27.11 2.48 18.70
N THR A 121 26.18 2.00 17.86
CA THR A 121 26.22 2.16 16.40
C THR A 121 24.90 2.71 15.85
N PRO A 122 24.94 3.41 14.70
CA PRO A 122 23.72 4.00 14.12
C PRO A 122 22.70 2.97 13.61
N THR A 123 23.05 1.72 13.45
CA THR A 123 22.16 0.65 13.00
C THR A 123 21.72 -0.30 14.12
N GLY A 124 22.12 -0.05 15.37
CA GLY A 124 21.89 -0.94 16.51
C GLY A 124 23.06 -1.90 16.77
N PRO A 125 22.91 -2.90 17.65
CA PRO A 125 21.66 -3.26 18.30
C PRO A 125 21.19 -2.19 19.31
N TRP A 126 19.88 -1.96 19.30
CA TRP A 126 19.23 -0.94 20.12
C TRP A 126 18.76 -1.52 21.45
N GLN A 127 18.89 -0.73 22.53
CA GLN A 127 18.39 -1.03 23.86
C GLN A 127 17.42 0.07 24.31
N SER A 128 16.21 -0.30 24.75
CA SER A 128 15.20 0.64 25.24
C SER A 128 15.75 1.53 26.36
N LEU A 129 15.45 2.82 26.33
CA LEU A 129 15.77 3.79 27.37
C LEU A 129 14.90 3.66 28.61
N ALA A 130 13.73 3.08 28.50
CA ALA A 130 12.77 2.90 29.58
C ALA A 130 12.56 1.41 29.89
N ASP A 131 12.43 1.11 31.19
CA ASP A 131 12.11 -0.24 31.64
C ASP A 131 10.79 -0.73 31.02
N HIS A 132 10.75 -2.02 30.69
CA HIS A 132 9.57 -2.65 30.08
C HIS A 132 9.08 -1.98 28.79
N ASN A 133 9.96 -1.34 28.03
CA ASN A 133 9.65 -0.64 26.78
C ASN A 133 8.49 0.37 26.96
N LYS A 134 8.51 1.16 28.01
CA LYS A 134 7.57 2.26 28.22
C LYS A 134 7.92 3.46 27.35
N SER A 135 6.93 4.27 27.02
CA SER A 135 7.15 5.56 26.38
C SER A 135 7.97 6.50 27.26
N ILE A 136 8.81 7.32 26.67
CA ILE A 136 9.53 8.41 27.33
C ILE A 136 8.71 9.69 27.33
N ILE A 137 7.82 9.86 26.35
CA ILE A 137 6.86 10.96 26.28
C ILE A 137 5.46 10.35 26.10
N PRO A 138 4.66 10.27 27.19
CA PRO A 138 3.29 9.80 27.11
C PRO A 138 2.40 10.82 26.40
N ASN A 139 1.24 10.37 25.93
CA ASN A 139 0.27 11.26 25.32
C ASN A 139 -0.17 12.38 26.28
N TYR A 140 -0.34 13.57 25.73
CA TYR A 140 -0.68 14.77 26.52
C TYR A 140 0.26 15.05 27.71
N MET A 141 1.56 14.73 27.56
CA MET A 141 2.57 15.12 28.57
C MET A 141 2.49 16.61 28.90
N ILE A 142 2.15 17.44 27.92
CA ILE A 142 1.76 18.83 28.10
C ILE A 142 0.37 19.08 27.51
N PRO A 143 -0.46 19.94 28.12
CA PRO A 143 -1.74 20.32 27.55
C PRO A 143 -1.60 20.93 26.16
N GLY A 144 -2.51 20.62 25.24
CA GLY A 144 -2.51 21.15 23.88
C GLY A 144 -1.54 20.44 22.93
N VAL A 145 -0.99 19.27 23.29
CA VAL A 145 -0.13 18.46 22.40
C VAL A 145 -0.53 16.99 22.47
N ILE A 146 -0.99 16.45 21.33
CA ILE A 146 -1.05 15.02 21.09
C ILE A 146 0.36 14.56 20.73
N THR A 147 0.88 13.51 21.38
CA THR A 147 2.29 13.17 21.36
C THR A 147 2.63 12.24 20.19
N LEU A 148 3.33 12.76 19.19
CA LEU A 148 3.95 11.99 18.12
C LEU A 148 5.06 12.79 17.42
N ASP A 149 5.79 12.15 16.51
CA ASP A 149 6.78 12.74 15.60
C ASP A 149 7.90 13.47 16.33
N GLY A 150 8.53 12.76 17.28
CA GLY A 150 9.65 13.30 18.05
C GLY A 150 10.89 13.49 17.20
N GLN A 151 11.29 14.74 16.95
CA GLN A 151 12.50 15.10 16.20
C GLN A 151 13.49 15.84 17.10
N THR A 152 14.75 15.44 17.05
CA THR A 152 15.84 16.03 17.84
C THR A 152 16.65 17.02 17.04
N PHE A 153 17.12 18.07 17.72
CA PHE A 153 18.04 19.07 17.19
C PHE A 153 19.17 19.33 18.19
N THR A 154 20.41 19.20 17.72
CA THR A 154 21.59 19.57 18.50
C THR A 154 22.05 20.99 18.10
N ASP A 155 22.00 21.91 19.04
CA ASP A 155 22.42 23.29 18.82
C ASP A 155 23.96 23.41 18.84
N ARG A 156 24.48 24.53 18.39
CA ARG A 156 25.93 24.83 18.31
C ARG A 156 26.65 24.78 19.65
N ASP A 157 25.94 25.07 20.75
CA ASP A 157 26.45 24.96 22.10
C ASP A 157 26.41 23.55 22.70
N GLY A 158 25.97 22.56 21.90
CA GLY A 158 25.90 21.15 22.26
C GLY A 158 24.62 20.78 23.02
N ARG A 159 23.73 21.74 23.30
CA ARG A 159 22.41 21.41 23.88
C ARG A 159 21.52 20.70 22.89
N ILE A 160 20.78 19.69 23.36
CA ILE A 160 19.89 18.89 22.53
C ILE A 160 18.44 19.21 22.88
N TYR A 161 17.65 19.51 21.87
CA TYR A 161 16.24 19.80 21.95
C TYR A 161 15.45 18.70 21.24
N MET A 162 14.21 18.44 21.68
CA MET A 162 13.26 17.59 21.01
C MET A 162 11.97 18.36 20.74
N TYR A 163 11.45 18.24 19.53
CA TYR A 163 10.17 18.79 19.07
C TYR A 163 9.20 17.65 18.84
N TRP A 164 7.90 17.83 19.16
CA TRP A 164 6.89 16.79 18.94
C TRP A 164 5.47 17.35 18.88
N GLY A 165 4.50 16.54 18.40
CA GLY A 165 3.06 16.83 18.30
C GLY A 165 2.73 17.44 16.94
N THR A 166 1.52 17.59 16.71
CA THR A 166 0.21 17.16 17.22
C THR A 166 -0.50 16.49 16.04
N TRP A 167 -1.29 15.48 16.23
CA TRP A 167 -2.03 14.84 15.13
C TRP A 167 -3.31 15.61 14.84
N GLY A 168 -3.27 16.50 13.85
CA GLY A 168 -4.40 17.34 13.46
C GLY A 168 -4.23 18.82 13.79
N ILE A 169 -4.97 19.65 13.05
CA ILE A 169 -4.97 21.11 13.23
C ILE A 169 -6.04 21.50 14.23
N TYR A 170 -5.62 21.89 15.42
CA TYR A 170 -6.51 22.29 16.50
C TYR A 170 -6.18 23.71 16.98
N PRO A 171 -7.18 24.59 17.24
CA PRO A 171 -6.94 25.99 17.62
C PRO A 171 -6.07 26.16 18.86
N ASP A 172 -6.25 25.28 19.85
CA ASP A 172 -5.56 25.37 21.16
C ASP A 172 -4.34 24.46 21.27
N HIS A 173 -3.91 23.86 20.14
CA HIS A 173 -2.77 22.96 20.08
C HIS A 173 -1.56 23.63 19.43
N GLY A 174 -0.45 22.91 19.39
CA GLY A 174 0.79 23.35 18.76
C GLY A 174 1.90 22.32 18.86
N CYS A 175 3.11 22.72 18.52
CA CYS A 175 4.31 21.94 18.66
C CYS A 175 4.89 22.08 20.07
N ALA A 176 5.19 21.00 20.75
CA ALA A 176 6.01 21.02 21.93
C ALA A 176 7.51 21.13 21.57
N VAL A 177 8.28 21.82 22.39
CA VAL A 177 9.75 21.80 22.36
C VAL A 177 10.30 21.62 23.75
N GLY A 178 11.20 20.66 23.93
CA GLY A 178 11.85 20.37 25.22
C GLY A 178 13.37 20.40 25.13
N LEU A 179 14.04 21.06 26.08
CA LEU A 179 15.49 20.94 26.29
C LEU A 179 15.76 19.62 27.01
N MET A 180 16.45 18.71 26.33
CA MET A 180 16.73 17.37 26.86
C MET A 180 17.81 17.37 27.94
N ARG A 181 17.67 16.51 28.95
CA ARG A 181 18.69 16.22 29.94
C ARG A 181 19.72 15.23 29.41
N GLN A 182 20.81 15.05 30.17
CA GLN A 182 21.90 14.12 29.84
C GLN A 182 21.43 12.66 29.71
N ASP A 183 20.31 12.29 30.32
CA ASP A 183 19.73 10.95 30.23
C ASP A 183 19.03 10.66 28.89
N MET A 184 18.89 11.65 28.02
CA MET A 184 18.26 11.56 26.69
C MET A 184 16.81 11.04 26.71
N LYS A 185 16.13 11.13 27.84
CA LYS A 185 14.72 10.68 28.02
C LYS A 185 13.87 11.59 28.91
N SER A 186 14.45 12.63 29.46
CA SER A 186 13.74 13.63 30.27
C SER A 186 14.14 15.04 29.87
N PHE A 187 13.39 16.04 30.33
CA PHE A 187 13.54 17.42 29.92
C PHE A 187 13.91 18.33 31.12
N GLU A 188 14.73 19.30 30.87
CA GLU A 188 15.03 20.39 31.78
C GLU A 188 13.93 21.47 31.73
N LYS A 189 13.47 21.77 30.51
CA LYS A 189 12.45 22.78 30.22
C LYS A 189 11.60 22.30 29.03
N ILE A 190 10.30 22.55 29.08
CA ILE A 190 9.38 22.29 27.97
C ILE A 190 8.56 23.55 27.71
N GLU A 191 8.34 23.88 26.45
CA GLU A 191 7.49 24.99 25.99
C GLU A 191 6.56 24.53 24.89
N LEU A 192 5.43 25.25 24.74
CA LEU A 192 4.50 25.09 23.63
C LEU A 192 4.76 26.20 22.61
N ILE A 193 4.96 25.83 21.35
CA ILE A 193 4.90 26.73 20.20
C ILE A 193 3.46 26.64 19.67
N PRO A 194 2.61 27.63 19.98
CA PRO A 194 1.18 27.50 19.72
C PRO A 194 0.87 27.60 18.22
N ASN A 195 -0.28 27.07 17.83
CA ASN A 195 -0.77 27.11 16.45
C ASN A 195 -1.04 28.54 15.93
N THR A 196 -1.14 29.54 16.82
CA THR A 196 -1.19 30.95 16.47
C THR A 196 0.15 31.48 15.94
N VAL A 197 1.27 30.80 16.27
CA VAL A 197 2.63 31.09 15.81
C VAL A 197 2.99 30.15 14.64
N ALA A 198 2.99 28.84 14.87
CA ALA A 198 3.16 27.84 13.82
C ALA A 198 1.79 27.54 13.19
N LYS A 199 1.33 28.44 12.29
CA LYS A 199 -0.02 28.40 11.73
C LYS A 199 -0.31 27.08 11.03
N GLU A 200 -1.49 26.49 11.30
CA GLU A 200 -1.95 25.23 10.73
C GLU A 200 -0.99 24.07 11.01
N PHE A 201 -0.27 24.09 12.12
CA PHE A 201 0.59 22.99 12.53
C PHE A 201 -0.23 21.71 12.68
N PHE A 202 0.13 20.71 11.88
CA PHE A 202 -0.53 19.41 11.89
C PHE A 202 0.36 18.37 12.58
N GLU A 203 1.64 18.24 12.11
CA GLU A 203 2.60 17.26 12.65
C GLU A 203 4.01 17.50 12.07
N ALA A 204 4.93 16.56 12.32
CA ALA A 204 6.25 16.49 11.68
C ALA A 204 7.12 17.74 11.86
N PRO A 205 7.35 18.21 13.10
CA PRO A 205 8.29 19.30 13.32
C PRO A 205 9.72 18.86 12.97
N TYR A 206 10.47 19.73 12.32
CA TYR A 206 11.89 19.53 12.03
C TYR A 206 12.67 20.85 12.22
N MET A 207 13.67 20.83 13.11
CA MET A 207 14.51 21.99 13.40
C MET A 207 15.88 21.86 12.76
N PHE A 208 16.34 22.92 12.10
CA PHE A 208 17.73 23.08 11.73
C PHE A 208 18.16 24.55 11.87
N GLU A 209 19.46 24.80 11.90
CA GLU A 209 20.02 26.14 11.99
C GLU A 209 20.89 26.44 10.76
N ARG A 210 20.78 27.68 10.24
CA ARG A 210 21.60 28.16 9.15
C ARG A 210 21.96 29.63 9.38
N ARG A 211 23.27 29.92 9.52
CA ARG A 211 23.82 31.27 9.66
C ARG A 211 23.17 32.10 10.78
N GLY A 212 22.88 31.47 11.92
CA GLY A 212 22.27 32.12 13.09
C GLY A 212 20.75 32.24 13.03
N ILE A 213 20.10 31.68 12.01
CA ILE A 213 18.65 31.59 11.91
C ILE A 213 18.21 30.13 12.15
N TYR A 214 17.29 29.96 13.07
CA TYR A 214 16.68 28.68 13.41
C TYR A 214 15.39 28.53 12.60
N TYR A 215 15.22 27.41 11.90
CA TYR A 215 14.07 27.09 11.06
C TYR A 215 13.36 25.89 11.64
N MET A 216 12.16 26.08 12.16
CA MET A 216 11.28 24.96 12.50
C MET A 216 10.31 24.76 11.33
N MET A 217 10.60 23.78 10.50
CA MET A 217 9.73 23.32 9.43
C MET A 217 8.72 22.31 9.99
N TYR A 218 7.53 22.20 9.38
CA TYR A 218 6.49 21.27 9.82
C TYR A 218 5.50 21.00 8.70
N SER A 219 4.69 19.96 8.89
CA SER A 219 3.63 19.61 7.95
C SER A 219 2.27 20.16 8.37
N SER A 220 1.45 20.42 7.37
CA SER A 220 0.12 21.02 7.45
C SER A 220 -0.80 20.37 6.41
N GLY A 221 -2.12 20.52 6.52
CA GLY A 221 -3.09 19.78 5.71
C GLY A 221 -3.36 18.39 6.26
N HIS A 222 -3.71 17.42 5.42
CA HIS A 222 -4.00 16.04 5.82
C HIS A 222 -3.05 15.07 5.14
N CYS A 223 -2.39 14.18 5.90
CA CYS A 223 -1.32 13.30 5.42
C CYS A 223 -1.77 12.25 4.37
N GLU A 224 -3.07 12.05 4.20
CA GLU A 224 -3.64 11.09 3.25
C GLU A 224 -4.06 11.70 1.91
N ASP A 225 -3.99 13.02 1.76
CA ASP A 225 -4.49 13.68 0.55
C ASP A 225 -3.55 14.78 -0.01
N HIS A 226 -3.97 15.40 -1.09
CA HIS A 226 -3.22 16.44 -1.80
C HIS A 226 -3.01 17.73 -1.01
N THR A 227 -3.69 17.90 0.11
CA THR A 227 -3.58 19.11 0.95
C THR A 227 -2.35 19.10 1.84
N TYR A 228 -1.71 17.91 2.02
CA TYR A 228 -0.49 17.79 2.79
C TYR A 228 0.62 18.61 2.16
N ARG A 229 1.35 19.38 2.99
CA ARG A 229 2.29 20.40 2.53
C ARG A 229 3.28 20.78 3.63
N VAL A 230 4.40 21.41 3.28
CA VAL A 230 5.40 21.89 4.24
C VAL A 230 5.30 23.38 4.41
N GLN A 231 5.33 23.82 5.66
CA GLN A 231 5.43 25.19 6.13
C GLN A 231 6.60 25.34 7.10
N TYR A 232 6.95 26.58 7.49
CA TYR A 232 7.96 26.82 8.50
C TYR A 232 7.72 28.11 9.28
N VAL A 233 8.32 28.18 10.46
CA VAL A 233 8.58 29.39 11.23
C VAL A 233 10.07 29.55 11.44
N LYS A 234 10.57 30.77 11.62
CA LYS A 234 12.00 31.04 11.85
C LYS A 234 12.23 31.92 13.08
N SER A 235 13.42 31.78 13.69
CA SER A 235 13.84 32.59 14.84
C SER A 235 15.32 33.02 14.67
N LYS A 236 15.64 34.22 15.12
CA LYS A 236 17.03 34.70 15.27
C LYS A 236 17.52 34.65 16.74
N PHE A 237 16.68 34.17 17.63
CA PHE A 237 16.91 34.19 19.08
C PHE A 237 17.33 32.83 19.64
N GLY A 238 16.83 31.75 19.07
CA GLY A 238 17.18 30.42 19.52
C GLY A 238 16.16 29.35 19.08
N PRO A 239 16.44 28.08 19.43
CA PRO A 239 15.63 26.94 19.02
C PRO A 239 14.24 26.88 19.70
N MET A 240 14.02 27.63 20.80
CA MET A 240 12.72 27.75 21.45
C MET A 240 11.96 29.03 21.08
N GLY A 241 12.48 29.81 20.12
CA GLY A 241 11.86 31.05 19.65
C GLY A 241 12.37 32.30 20.36
N PRO A 242 11.64 33.43 20.30
CA PRO A 242 10.35 33.60 19.61
C PRO A 242 10.45 33.41 18.09
N PHE A 243 9.37 32.89 17.49
CA PHE A 243 9.32 32.62 16.07
C PHE A 243 8.44 33.59 15.31
N GLU A 244 8.78 33.84 14.05
CA GLU A 244 7.97 34.55 13.05
C GLU A 244 7.51 33.58 11.96
N TYR A 245 6.30 33.82 11.42
CA TYR A 245 5.71 33.05 10.33
C TYR A 245 5.92 33.78 9.00
N PRO A 246 6.77 33.27 8.09
CA PRO A 246 7.07 33.91 6.82
C PRO A 246 5.90 33.89 5.83
N THR A 247 5.84 34.91 4.98
CA THR A 247 4.81 35.04 3.94
C THR A 247 5.00 34.07 2.77
N ALA A 248 6.17 33.45 2.64
CA ALA A 248 6.46 32.47 1.58
C ALA A 248 5.72 31.14 1.76
N ASN A 249 5.20 30.87 2.96
CA ASN A 249 4.45 29.63 3.26
C ASN A 249 3.18 29.49 2.40
N PRO A 250 2.78 28.26 2.02
CA PRO A 250 3.53 27.02 2.14
C PRO A 250 4.70 26.95 1.16
N ILE A 251 5.81 26.27 1.54
CA ILE A 251 7.03 26.18 0.73
C ILE A 251 7.11 24.94 -0.15
N LEU A 252 6.39 23.87 0.17
CA LEU A 252 6.29 22.66 -0.63
C LEU A 252 4.83 22.19 -0.66
N VAL A 253 4.30 21.93 -1.83
CA VAL A 253 2.90 21.53 -2.07
C VAL A 253 2.83 20.50 -3.18
N THR A 254 1.67 19.84 -3.33
CA THR A 254 1.33 19.02 -4.51
C THR A 254 1.61 19.81 -5.79
N ASN A 255 2.28 19.20 -6.77
CA ASN A 255 2.59 19.83 -8.05
C ASN A 255 1.33 19.97 -8.94
N ASP A 256 1.43 20.80 -10.00
CA ASP A 256 0.28 21.18 -10.83
C ASP A 256 -0.42 19.99 -11.53
N ASP A 257 0.32 18.92 -11.86
CA ASP A 257 -0.24 17.75 -12.52
C ASP A 257 -0.63 16.62 -11.54
N GLY A 258 -0.48 16.86 -10.23
CA GLY A 258 -0.86 15.92 -9.17
C GLY A 258 0.02 14.66 -9.07
N THR A 259 1.10 14.54 -9.85
CA THR A 259 1.96 13.36 -9.85
C THR A 259 2.96 13.36 -8.69
N ILE A 260 3.22 14.51 -8.07
CA ILE A 260 3.89 14.64 -6.77
C ILE A 260 2.81 15.09 -5.79
N HIS A 261 2.16 14.09 -5.20
CA HIS A 261 0.93 14.24 -4.45
C HIS A 261 1.19 14.19 -2.94
N GLY A 262 0.65 15.17 -2.19
CA GLY A 262 0.74 15.23 -0.74
C GLY A 262 2.18 15.20 -0.19
N PRO A 263 3.12 16.06 -0.66
CA PRO A 263 4.48 16.04 -0.15
C PRO A 263 4.55 16.63 1.26
N GLY A 264 5.20 15.94 2.18
CA GLY A 264 5.35 16.42 3.55
C GLY A 264 6.22 15.53 4.41
N HIS A 265 6.14 15.69 5.71
CA HIS A 265 6.91 14.99 6.74
C HIS A 265 8.38 14.77 6.32
N HIS A 266 9.21 15.70 6.65
CA HIS A 266 10.51 15.87 6.03
C HIS A 266 11.63 15.96 7.06
N SER A 267 12.84 15.81 6.56
CA SER A 267 14.09 16.17 7.22
C SER A 267 14.99 16.98 6.29
N VAL A 268 16.04 17.59 6.80
CA VAL A 268 16.98 18.38 6.02
C VAL A 268 18.39 17.80 6.14
N LEU A 269 19.05 17.63 5.00
CA LEU A 269 20.45 17.27 4.90
C LEU A 269 21.26 18.51 4.49
N GLU A 270 22.29 18.85 5.27
CA GLU A 270 23.33 19.80 4.86
C GLU A 270 24.55 19.03 4.35
N GLU A 271 24.95 19.32 3.13
CA GLU A 271 26.14 18.71 2.52
C GLU A 271 26.84 19.70 1.61
N GLY A 272 28.14 19.95 1.87
CA GLY A 272 28.96 20.83 1.03
C GLY A 272 28.47 22.29 0.95
N GLY A 273 27.70 22.75 1.92
CA GLY A 273 27.10 24.09 1.96
C GLY A 273 25.75 24.20 1.22
N HIS A 274 25.29 23.12 0.64
CA HIS A 274 23.94 22.95 0.06
C HIS A 274 23.00 22.33 1.09
N TYR A 275 21.72 22.59 0.96
CA TYR A 275 20.64 22.07 1.82
C TYR A 275 19.65 21.31 0.96
N TYR A 276 19.28 20.14 1.40
CA TYR A 276 18.35 19.24 0.69
C TYR A 276 17.21 18.87 1.63
N ILE A 277 15.97 19.00 1.14
CA ILE A 277 14.79 18.49 1.83
C ILE A 277 14.56 17.04 1.39
N VAL A 278 14.53 16.11 2.35
CA VAL A 278 14.13 14.72 2.14
C VAL A 278 12.76 14.56 2.75
N TYR A 279 11.78 14.18 1.95
CA TYR A 279 10.37 14.20 2.32
C TYR A 279 9.64 12.98 1.76
N HIS A 280 8.45 12.66 2.24
CA HIS A 280 7.63 11.68 1.56
C HIS A 280 6.61 12.32 0.63
N ARG A 281 6.13 11.55 -0.33
CA ARG A 281 5.00 11.82 -1.23
C ARG A 281 4.23 10.54 -1.47
N HIS A 282 2.98 10.62 -1.91
CA HIS A 282 2.22 9.44 -2.28
C HIS A 282 2.77 8.77 -3.56
N ASN A 283 2.57 7.46 -3.71
CA ASN A 283 3.00 6.68 -4.87
C ASN A 283 2.25 7.04 -6.16
N ASN A 284 2.74 6.56 -7.29
CA ASN A 284 2.07 6.64 -8.60
C ASN A 284 1.92 5.23 -9.21
N PRO A 285 0.69 4.84 -9.64
CA PRO A 285 -0.59 5.54 -9.40
C PRO A 285 -0.92 5.61 -7.91
N HIS A 286 -1.55 6.70 -7.48
CA HIS A 286 -1.87 6.93 -6.07
C HIS A 286 -2.79 5.82 -5.53
N SER A 287 -2.38 5.21 -4.43
CA SER A 287 -3.17 4.20 -3.72
C SER A 287 -4.22 4.89 -2.86
N GLY A 288 -5.48 4.62 -3.11
CA GLY A 288 -6.57 5.15 -2.30
C GLY A 288 -6.39 4.78 -0.81
N GLY A 289 -6.52 5.77 0.09
CA GLY A 289 -6.28 5.57 1.51
C GLY A 289 -4.80 5.53 1.92
N GLY A 290 -3.94 6.12 1.19
CA GLY A 290 -2.76 6.88 1.55
C GLY A 290 -1.50 6.24 2.08
N PHE A 291 -1.41 4.99 2.47
CA PHE A 291 -0.20 4.48 3.12
C PHE A 291 0.72 3.66 2.20
N HIS A 292 0.95 4.19 0.99
CA HIS A 292 1.99 3.76 0.06
C HIS A 292 2.84 4.98 -0.34
N ARG A 293 3.42 5.64 0.67
CA ARG A 293 4.25 6.83 0.45
C ARG A 293 5.65 6.44 0.03
N GLN A 294 6.34 7.35 -0.65
CA GLN A 294 7.68 7.14 -1.17
C GLN A 294 8.55 8.33 -0.85
N ILE A 295 9.82 8.09 -0.52
CA ILE A 295 10.76 9.14 -0.12
C ILE A 295 11.36 9.81 -1.35
N ALA A 296 11.35 11.14 -1.36
CA ALA A 296 11.91 11.99 -2.40
C ALA A 296 12.88 13.01 -1.81
N VAL A 297 13.70 13.60 -2.65
CA VAL A 297 14.70 14.62 -2.27
C VAL A 297 14.77 15.72 -3.32
N ASP A 298 14.74 16.98 -2.87
CA ASP A 298 14.98 18.17 -3.70
C ASP A 298 15.85 19.19 -2.96
N GLU A 299 16.44 20.15 -3.66
CA GLU A 299 17.31 21.16 -3.06
C GLU A 299 16.50 22.28 -2.41
N LEU A 300 16.97 22.77 -1.25
CA LEU A 300 16.46 23.94 -0.54
C LEU A 300 17.26 25.19 -0.88
N PHE A 301 16.59 26.20 -1.39
CA PHE A 301 17.20 27.51 -1.66
C PHE A 301 16.71 28.57 -0.67
N PHE A 302 17.56 29.57 -0.43
CA PHE A 302 17.29 30.64 0.50
C PHE A 302 17.44 32.00 -0.19
N THR A 303 16.64 32.99 0.25
CA THR A 303 16.82 34.36 -0.13
C THR A 303 18.05 34.97 0.60
N PRO A 304 18.54 36.13 0.18
CA PRO A 304 19.62 36.83 0.91
C PRO A 304 19.23 37.14 2.37
N GLU A 305 17.95 37.37 2.65
CA GLU A 305 17.39 37.68 3.98
C GLU A 305 17.24 36.39 4.84
N GLY A 306 17.42 35.23 4.25
CA GLY A 306 17.36 33.94 4.91
C GLY A 306 15.98 33.29 4.90
N ASP A 307 15.06 33.74 4.04
CA ASP A 307 13.80 33.02 3.85
C ASP A 307 13.97 31.80 2.96
N ILE A 308 13.29 30.69 3.30
CA ILE A 308 13.24 29.52 2.42
C ILE A 308 12.40 29.87 1.18
N GLN A 309 12.96 29.61 0.00
CA GLN A 309 12.23 29.79 -1.25
C GLN A 309 11.23 28.65 -1.48
N LYS A 310 10.19 28.89 -2.28
CA LYS A 310 9.28 27.84 -2.69
C LYS A 310 10.02 26.75 -3.45
N ILE A 311 9.77 25.50 -3.04
CA ILE A 311 10.37 24.31 -3.62
C ILE A 311 9.50 23.85 -4.80
N ALA A 312 10.12 23.67 -5.95
CA ALA A 312 9.49 23.00 -7.09
C ALA A 312 9.83 21.49 -6.99
N PRO A 313 8.93 20.64 -6.47
CA PRO A 313 9.24 19.24 -6.28
C PRO A 313 9.41 18.53 -7.64
N THR A 314 10.36 17.59 -7.72
CA THR A 314 10.74 16.97 -8.99
C THR A 314 10.64 15.44 -8.96
N HIS A 315 10.43 14.82 -10.12
CA HIS A 315 10.67 13.40 -10.34
C HIS A 315 12.16 13.11 -10.58
N GLN A 316 12.89 14.09 -11.10
CA GLN A 316 14.31 13.92 -11.43
C GLN A 316 15.18 13.76 -10.17
N GLY A 317 14.81 14.40 -9.05
CA GLY A 317 15.62 14.41 -7.84
C GLY A 317 16.91 15.22 -8.01
N ILE A 318 17.90 14.93 -7.16
CA ILE A 318 19.19 15.60 -7.13
C ILE A 318 20.32 14.69 -7.61
N THR A 319 21.27 15.27 -8.36
CA THR A 319 22.45 14.53 -8.87
C THR A 319 23.75 14.87 -8.15
N ASP A 320 23.80 15.97 -7.42
CA ASP A 320 25.03 16.54 -6.86
C ASP A 320 25.63 15.70 -5.72
N LEU A 321 24.77 14.93 -5.02
CA LEU A 321 25.22 14.03 -3.97
C LEU A 321 25.64 12.64 -4.47
N ILE A 322 25.37 12.31 -5.75
CA ILE A 322 25.73 11.04 -6.33
C ILE A 322 27.23 11.02 -6.61
N LYS A 323 27.99 10.35 -5.73
CA LYS A 323 29.46 10.34 -5.76
C LYS A 323 30.05 9.44 -6.84
N SER A 324 29.30 8.51 -7.40
CA SER A 324 29.85 7.45 -8.23
C SER A 324 29.38 7.51 -9.68
N LYS A 325 30.25 7.98 -10.55
CA LYS A 325 30.25 7.58 -11.96
C LYS A 325 30.91 6.20 -12.16
N ALA A 326 31.46 5.61 -11.10
CA ALA A 326 32.26 4.39 -11.12
C ALA A 326 31.49 3.11 -10.79
N ASP A 327 30.15 3.18 -10.68
CA ASP A 327 29.32 1.98 -10.56
C ASP A 327 29.53 1.07 -11.75
N PRO A 328 29.54 -0.26 -11.55
CA PRO A 328 29.52 -1.20 -12.64
C PRO A 328 28.35 -0.87 -13.56
N GLU A 329 28.60 -0.85 -14.86
CA GLU A 329 27.55 -0.58 -15.84
C GLU A 329 26.48 -1.67 -15.78
N ASP A 330 25.22 -1.28 -15.55
CA ASP A 330 24.10 -2.21 -15.58
C ASP A 330 23.86 -2.71 -17.01
N ARG A 331 24.07 -4.01 -17.23
CA ARG A 331 23.89 -4.66 -18.54
C ARG A 331 22.42 -4.86 -18.90
N ALA A 332 21.52 -4.74 -17.92
CA ALA A 332 20.06 -4.88 -18.10
C ALA A 332 19.39 -3.57 -18.49
N PHE A 333 20.01 -2.41 -18.22
CA PHE A 333 19.38 -1.12 -18.46
C PHE A 333 18.86 -0.96 -19.89
N GLY A 334 17.54 -0.64 -20.00
CA GLY A 334 16.86 -0.42 -21.29
C GLY A 334 16.72 -1.65 -22.18
N LYS A 335 17.05 -2.86 -21.70
CA LYS A 335 16.99 -4.09 -22.50
C LYS A 335 15.54 -4.59 -22.67
N PRO A 336 15.27 -5.36 -23.75
CA PRO A 336 13.97 -5.98 -23.94
C PRO A 336 13.60 -6.92 -22.79
N VAL A 337 12.38 -6.76 -22.28
CA VAL A 337 11.84 -7.61 -21.20
C VAL A 337 10.56 -8.28 -21.65
N THR A 338 10.44 -9.57 -21.35
CA THR A 338 9.23 -10.37 -21.51
C THR A 338 8.80 -10.92 -20.15
N THR A 339 7.50 -10.97 -19.88
CA THR A 339 6.97 -11.46 -18.61
C THR A 339 5.82 -12.44 -18.82
N SER A 340 5.52 -13.26 -17.80
CA SER A 340 4.35 -14.15 -17.81
C SER A 340 3.03 -13.37 -17.93
N SER A 341 2.96 -12.22 -17.29
CA SER A 341 1.82 -11.29 -17.31
C SER A 341 2.24 -9.95 -16.74
N PHE A 342 1.43 -8.93 -16.91
CA PHE A 342 1.53 -7.67 -16.15
C PHE A 342 0.12 -7.12 -15.90
N TYR A 343 -0.03 -6.35 -14.82
CA TYR A 343 -1.34 -5.90 -14.34
C TYR A 343 -2.01 -4.95 -15.35
N ASN A 344 -1.35 -3.86 -15.71
CA ASN A 344 -1.77 -2.89 -16.72
C ASN A 344 -0.58 -2.03 -17.17
N ASP A 345 -0.83 -0.99 -17.94
CA ASP A 345 0.22 -0.13 -18.49
C ASP A 345 0.99 0.72 -17.47
N ASP A 346 0.47 0.89 -16.26
CA ASP A 346 1.20 1.53 -15.15
C ASP A 346 2.18 0.57 -14.44
N PHE A 347 2.17 -0.73 -14.79
CA PHE A 347 3.01 -1.79 -14.23
C PHE A 347 3.66 -2.66 -15.31
N ARG A 348 4.09 -2.05 -16.39
CA ARG A 348 4.58 -2.73 -17.60
C ARG A 348 5.99 -3.32 -17.43
N PRO A 349 6.35 -4.32 -18.25
CA PRO A 349 7.64 -5.02 -18.18
C PRO A 349 8.87 -4.11 -18.31
N SER A 350 8.81 -3.06 -19.14
CA SER A 350 9.94 -2.15 -19.37
C SER A 350 10.41 -1.40 -18.12
N PHE A 351 9.57 -1.29 -17.09
CA PHE A 351 9.91 -0.65 -15.82
C PHE A 351 10.89 -1.47 -14.97
N LEU A 352 11.09 -2.73 -15.27
CA LEU A 352 12.08 -3.57 -14.59
C LEU A 352 13.53 -3.15 -14.80
N VAL A 353 13.80 -2.38 -15.86
CA VAL A 353 15.15 -2.07 -16.35
C VAL A 353 15.31 -0.58 -16.69
N ASP A 354 14.53 0.30 -16.07
CA ASP A 354 14.55 1.74 -16.33
C ASP A 354 15.31 2.57 -15.28
N ASP A 355 15.81 1.91 -14.22
CA ASP A 355 16.54 2.54 -13.10
C ASP A 355 15.77 3.68 -12.44
N ASN A 356 14.44 3.49 -12.24
CA ASN A 356 13.52 4.42 -11.63
C ASN A 356 12.72 3.75 -10.49
N ASN A 357 12.94 4.16 -9.25
CA ASN A 357 12.21 3.63 -8.09
C ASN A 357 10.74 4.13 -7.99
N GLY A 358 10.27 4.95 -8.93
CA GLY A 358 8.88 5.40 -9.05
C GLY A 358 8.02 4.53 -9.97
N THR A 359 8.62 3.55 -10.64
CA THR A 359 7.98 2.63 -11.57
C THR A 359 8.29 1.19 -11.19
N LEU A 360 7.37 0.28 -11.42
CA LEU A 360 7.58 -1.15 -11.15
C LEU A 360 6.79 -2.01 -12.13
N TRP A 361 7.28 -3.23 -12.34
CA TRP A 361 6.47 -4.28 -12.91
C TRP A 361 5.70 -5.00 -11.82
N ARG A 362 4.44 -5.35 -12.09
CA ARG A 362 3.61 -6.18 -11.23
C ARG A 362 2.89 -7.24 -12.06
N ALA A 363 2.99 -8.50 -11.64
CA ALA A 363 2.24 -9.59 -12.26
C ALA A 363 0.73 -9.34 -12.12
N LYS A 364 -0.05 -9.85 -13.08
CA LYS A 364 -1.51 -9.74 -13.05
C LYS A 364 -2.14 -10.63 -11.98
N ASP A 365 -1.52 -11.75 -11.67
CA ASP A 365 -2.03 -12.76 -10.74
C ASP A 365 -1.06 -12.92 -9.55
N ASN A 366 -1.58 -12.75 -8.34
CA ASN A 366 -0.79 -12.85 -7.12
C ASN A 366 -0.73 -14.29 -6.56
N HIS A 367 -1.49 -15.23 -7.11
CA HIS A 367 -1.53 -16.63 -6.65
C HIS A 367 -0.59 -17.55 -7.42
N GLN A 368 -0.46 -17.34 -8.72
CA GLN A 368 0.37 -18.20 -9.58
C GLN A 368 1.82 -17.71 -9.61
N PRO A 369 2.80 -18.62 -9.73
CA PRO A 369 4.17 -18.22 -9.98
C PRO A 369 4.25 -17.29 -11.20
N ALA A 370 4.98 -16.19 -11.04
CA ALA A 370 5.20 -15.24 -12.10
C ALA A 370 6.65 -15.26 -12.53
N TRP A 371 6.93 -15.02 -13.81
CA TRP A 371 8.30 -14.92 -14.30
C TRP A 371 8.48 -13.66 -15.16
N LEU A 372 9.70 -13.18 -15.16
CA LEU A 372 10.20 -12.13 -16.02
C LEU A 372 11.52 -12.58 -16.66
N MET A 373 11.80 -12.13 -17.88
CA MET A 373 12.98 -12.49 -18.65
C MET A 373 13.54 -11.26 -19.34
N ILE A 374 14.82 -11.00 -19.13
CA ILE A 374 15.59 -9.92 -19.78
C ILE A 374 16.42 -10.53 -20.90
N ASP A 375 16.35 -9.97 -22.11
CA ASP A 375 17.24 -10.29 -23.23
C ASP A 375 18.39 -9.27 -23.25
N LEU A 376 19.58 -9.67 -22.84
CA LEU A 376 20.78 -8.84 -22.89
C LEU A 376 21.28 -8.58 -24.32
N GLU A 377 20.58 -9.13 -25.36
CA GLU A 377 20.82 -9.02 -26.80
C GLU A 377 22.11 -9.70 -27.27
N LYS A 378 23.04 -9.98 -26.40
CA LYS A 378 24.28 -10.71 -26.67
C LYS A 378 24.68 -11.57 -25.46
N ILE A 379 25.48 -12.58 -25.68
CA ILE A 379 26.10 -13.34 -24.59
C ILE A 379 27.00 -12.38 -23.78
N THR A 380 26.76 -12.32 -22.51
CA THR A 380 27.41 -11.38 -21.57
C THR A 380 27.85 -12.17 -20.34
N ALA A 381 29.02 -11.85 -19.81
CA ALA A 381 29.45 -12.35 -18.52
C ALA A 381 28.54 -11.77 -17.42
N ILE A 382 28.05 -12.63 -16.53
CA ILE A 382 27.18 -12.27 -15.44
C ILE A 382 27.86 -12.70 -14.14
N GLN A 383 28.13 -11.74 -13.24
CA GLN A 383 28.71 -12.00 -11.94
C GLN A 383 27.81 -11.54 -10.80
N THR A 384 26.93 -10.58 -11.02
CA THR A 384 25.92 -10.16 -10.01
C THR A 384 24.58 -9.89 -10.69
N VAL A 385 23.52 -10.42 -10.12
CA VAL A 385 22.11 -10.04 -10.41
C VAL A 385 21.56 -9.39 -9.15
N ALA A 386 21.08 -8.16 -9.25
CA ALA A 386 20.47 -7.42 -8.16
C ALA A 386 18.96 -7.28 -8.40
N ILE A 387 18.15 -7.63 -7.42
CA ILE A 387 16.68 -7.57 -7.50
C ILE A 387 16.14 -6.70 -6.37
N GLN A 388 15.24 -5.79 -6.70
CA GLN A 388 14.49 -4.97 -5.76
C GLN A 388 13.00 -5.33 -5.85
N PHE A 389 12.53 -6.18 -4.91
CA PHE A 389 11.12 -6.57 -4.84
C PHE A 389 10.23 -5.42 -4.37
N GLU A 390 8.94 -5.46 -4.72
CA GLU A 390 7.98 -4.38 -4.45
C GLU A 390 7.86 -4.05 -2.97
N TYR A 391 7.75 -5.06 -2.13
CA TYR A 391 7.66 -4.92 -0.66
C TYR A 391 8.96 -5.43 -0.03
N PRO A 392 9.97 -4.59 0.14
CA PRO A 392 11.31 -5.03 0.56
C PRO A 392 11.39 -5.56 2.00
N THR A 393 10.33 -5.39 2.79
CA THR A 393 10.21 -5.90 4.17
C THR A 393 9.38 -7.18 4.27
N TYR A 394 9.10 -7.83 3.13
CA TYR A 394 8.52 -9.17 3.07
C TYR A 394 9.46 -10.14 2.36
N ALA A 395 9.44 -11.41 2.78
CA ALA A 395 10.20 -12.45 2.13
C ALA A 395 9.53 -12.91 0.82
N TYR A 396 10.35 -13.07 -0.22
CA TYR A 396 9.98 -13.64 -1.51
C TYR A 396 10.75 -14.93 -1.74
N GLN A 397 10.06 -15.99 -2.20
CA GLN A 397 10.69 -17.19 -2.73
C GLN A 397 10.82 -17.05 -4.23
N TYR A 398 12.04 -17.21 -4.74
CA TYR A 398 12.33 -16.96 -6.15
C TYR A 398 13.47 -17.86 -6.65
N ARG A 399 13.65 -17.90 -7.98
CA ARG A 399 14.78 -18.54 -8.65
C ARG A 399 15.27 -17.65 -9.77
N ILE A 400 16.59 -17.58 -9.94
CA ILE A 400 17.24 -16.92 -11.07
C ILE A 400 17.82 -18.00 -11.96
N GLU A 401 17.55 -17.90 -13.26
CA GLU A 401 18.04 -18.81 -14.29
C GLU A 401 18.67 -18.01 -15.43
N THR A 402 19.65 -18.60 -16.07
CA THR A 402 20.34 -18.01 -17.22
C THR A 402 20.28 -18.94 -18.43
N SER A 403 20.31 -18.37 -19.64
CA SER A 403 20.30 -19.12 -20.88
C SER A 403 21.02 -18.37 -22.01
N THR A 404 21.60 -19.11 -22.95
CA THR A 404 22.16 -18.54 -24.19
C THR A 404 21.14 -18.50 -25.32
N ASP A 405 20.07 -19.32 -25.26
CA ASP A 405 19.13 -19.57 -26.38
C ASP A 405 17.65 -19.42 -26.02
N ALA A 406 17.33 -19.02 -24.76
CA ALA A 406 16.00 -18.94 -24.20
C ALA A 406 15.22 -20.27 -24.15
N LYS A 407 15.88 -21.41 -24.38
CA LYS A 407 15.28 -22.77 -24.37
C LYS A 407 15.90 -23.63 -23.29
N ASN A 408 17.21 -23.63 -23.21
CA ASN A 408 17.97 -24.39 -22.24
C ASN A 408 18.36 -23.48 -21.07
N TRP A 409 17.84 -23.77 -19.89
CA TRP A 409 18.01 -22.92 -18.70
C TRP A 409 18.90 -23.58 -17.67
N VAL A 410 19.79 -22.80 -17.09
CA VAL A 410 20.66 -23.20 -15.98
C VAL A 410 20.32 -22.33 -14.77
N THR A 411 20.15 -22.96 -13.62
CA THR A 411 19.94 -22.25 -12.37
C THR A 411 21.18 -21.44 -12.01
N TYR A 412 21.02 -20.14 -11.88
CA TYR A 412 22.04 -19.20 -11.41
C TYR A 412 21.97 -19.05 -9.89
N GLU A 413 20.75 -18.93 -9.31
CA GLU A 413 20.48 -18.82 -7.89
C GLU A 413 19.15 -19.51 -7.57
N ASP A 414 19.07 -20.30 -6.50
CA ASP A 414 17.83 -20.92 -6.02
C ASP A 414 17.49 -20.47 -4.61
N GLN A 415 16.57 -19.55 -4.51
CA GLN A 415 15.98 -19.03 -3.28
C GLN A 415 14.53 -19.52 -3.09
N SER A 416 14.20 -20.71 -3.59
CA SER A 416 12.87 -21.33 -3.44
C SER A 416 12.48 -21.67 -2.01
N GLN A 417 13.47 -21.68 -1.09
CA GLN A 417 13.25 -21.90 0.34
C GLN A 417 13.52 -20.64 1.18
N ASN A 418 13.71 -19.47 0.52
CA ASN A 418 13.94 -18.24 1.25
C ASN A 418 12.75 -17.89 2.16
N ASN A 419 13.05 -17.48 3.38
CA ASN A 419 12.08 -16.97 4.35
C ASN A 419 12.56 -15.68 5.03
N ARG A 420 13.46 -14.94 4.38
CA ARG A 420 14.02 -13.68 4.89
C ARG A 420 13.80 -12.58 3.85
N TRP A 421 13.60 -11.34 4.31
CA TRP A 421 13.53 -10.20 3.42
C TRP A 421 14.85 -9.46 3.35
N ALA A 422 15.09 -8.79 2.23
CA ALA A 422 16.24 -7.94 1.96
C ALA A 422 15.97 -7.01 0.78
N SER A 423 16.73 -5.92 0.62
CA SER A 423 16.75 -5.07 -0.56
C SER A 423 18.04 -4.25 -0.67
N PRO A 424 18.74 -4.26 -1.82
CA PRO A 424 18.53 -5.22 -2.91
C PRO A 424 18.90 -6.64 -2.49
N VAL A 425 18.31 -7.62 -3.18
CA VAL A 425 18.81 -8.98 -3.13
C VAL A 425 19.94 -9.10 -4.16
N LEU A 426 21.13 -9.43 -3.71
CA LEU A 426 22.31 -9.60 -4.56
C LEU A 426 22.67 -11.08 -4.67
N SER A 427 22.57 -11.61 -5.89
CA SER A 427 22.99 -12.96 -6.23
C SER A 427 24.32 -12.94 -6.95
N HIS A 428 25.32 -13.61 -6.39
CA HIS A 428 26.68 -13.67 -6.93
C HIS A 428 26.95 -15.02 -7.56
N GLY A 429 27.54 -15.03 -8.75
CA GLY A 429 27.86 -16.26 -9.47
C GLY A 429 28.75 -15.98 -10.67
N LYS A 430 28.86 -16.96 -11.58
CA LYS A 430 29.50 -16.80 -12.87
C LYS A 430 28.68 -17.50 -13.95
N ALA A 431 28.24 -16.74 -14.93
CA ALA A 431 27.54 -17.28 -16.10
C ALA A 431 27.93 -16.48 -17.36
N GLU A 432 27.91 -17.14 -18.51
CA GLU A 432 27.95 -16.54 -19.84
C GLU A 432 26.59 -16.77 -20.45
N ALA A 433 25.75 -15.73 -20.53
CA ALA A 433 24.37 -15.87 -20.97
C ALA A 433 23.87 -14.63 -21.72
N ARG A 434 22.88 -14.83 -22.59
CA ARG A 434 22.11 -13.76 -23.21
C ARG A 434 20.83 -13.44 -22.44
N TYR A 435 20.21 -14.44 -21.82
CA TYR A 435 18.94 -14.30 -21.14
C TYR A 435 19.08 -14.51 -19.64
N VAL A 436 18.44 -13.62 -18.86
CA VAL A 436 18.30 -13.76 -17.42
C VAL A 436 16.80 -13.84 -17.12
N ARG A 437 16.38 -14.93 -16.44
CA ARG A 437 14.98 -15.12 -16.03
C ARG A 437 14.89 -15.17 -14.52
N VAL A 438 13.97 -14.40 -13.95
CA VAL A 438 13.60 -14.48 -12.54
C VAL A 438 12.20 -15.07 -12.45
N GLN A 439 12.04 -16.10 -11.63
CA GLN A 439 10.76 -16.70 -11.29
C GLN A 439 10.42 -16.30 -9.84
N VAL A 440 9.30 -15.60 -9.62
CA VAL A 440 8.76 -15.31 -8.30
C VAL A 440 7.77 -16.42 -7.96
N LEU A 441 8.14 -17.28 -7.01
CA LEU A 441 7.45 -18.54 -6.74
C LEU A 441 6.37 -18.38 -5.66
N ASN A 442 6.70 -17.69 -4.55
CA ASN A 442 5.82 -17.51 -3.41
C ASN A 442 6.21 -16.24 -2.63
N THR A 443 5.34 -15.81 -1.72
CA THR A 443 5.52 -14.63 -0.89
C THR A 443 5.20 -14.92 0.57
N GLN A 444 5.75 -14.12 1.49
CA GLN A 444 5.52 -14.27 2.93
C GLN A 444 4.04 -14.10 3.31
N LEU A 445 3.37 -13.13 2.72
CA LEU A 445 1.95 -12.86 2.93
C LEU A 445 1.13 -13.45 1.77
N ALA A 446 0.05 -14.14 2.06
CA ALA A 446 -0.87 -14.65 1.05
C ALA A 446 -1.41 -13.48 0.19
N GLY A 447 -1.40 -13.65 -1.13
CA GLY A 447 -1.84 -12.62 -2.08
C GLY A 447 -0.97 -11.38 -2.17
N LEU A 448 0.21 -11.35 -1.51
CA LEU A 448 1.16 -10.24 -1.68
C LEU A 448 1.51 -10.07 -3.17
N PRO A 449 1.45 -8.85 -3.72
CA PRO A 449 1.80 -8.62 -5.12
C PRO A 449 3.18 -9.17 -5.50
N ARG A 450 3.26 -9.84 -6.64
CA ARG A 450 4.52 -10.26 -7.25
C ARG A 450 5.04 -9.11 -8.10
N GLY A 451 5.53 -8.08 -7.43
CA GLY A 451 6.06 -6.86 -8.02
C GLY A 451 7.57 -6.75 -7.87
N VAL A 452 8.20 -6.08 -8.82
CA VAL A 452 9.65 -5.79 -8.82
C VAL A 452 9.88 -4.38 -9.33
N TRP A 453 10.61 -3.56 -8.55
CA TRP A 453 11.01 -2.21 -8.95
C TRP A 453 12.07 -2.25 -10.03
N ASN A 454 13.21 -2.88 -9.75
CA ASN A 454 14.33 -2.95 -10.68
C ASN A 454 15.03 -4.30 -10.62
N ILE A 455 15.58 -4.70 -11.77
CA ILE A 455 16.57 -5.77 -11.88
C ILE A 455 17.78 -5.22 -12.61
N LYS A 456 18.94 -5.36 -11.99
CA LYS A 456 20.23 -4.95 -12.56
C LYS A 456 21.13 -6.16 -12.75
N VAL A 457 21.87 -6.18 -13.84
CA VAL A 457 22.79 -7.27 -14.21
C VAL A 457 24.19 -6.69 -14.43
N TYR A 458 25.16 -7.22 -13.71
CA TYR A 458 26.54 -6.74 -13.76
C TYR A 458 27.50 -7.85 -14.19
N ASP A 459 28.51 -7.49 -14.99
CA ASP A 459 29.63 -8.35 -15.37
C ASP A 459 30.76 -8.33 -14.32
N LYS A 460 30.53 -7.74 -13.18
CA LYS A 460 31.43 -7.63 -12.03
C LYS A 460 30.73 -8.08 -10.76
N ALA A 461 31.50 -8.64 -9.84
CA ALA A 461 31.04 -8.87 -8.48
C ALA A 461 30.90 -7.52 -7.77
N LEU A 462 29.71 -7.21 -7.24
CA LEU A 462 29.53 -6.07 -6.38
C LEU A 462 30.15 -6.35 -5.02
N LYS A 463 30.74 -5.32 -4.39
CA LYS A 463 31.30 -5.43 -3.04
C LYS A 463 30.24 -5.42 -1.95
N GLN A 464 29.08 -4.85 -2.24
CA GLN A 464 27.95 -4.79 -1.32
C GLN A 464 27.36 -6.19 -1.13
N GLU A 465 27.05 -6.56 0.10
CA GLU A 465 26.40 -7.82 0.44
C GLU A 465 24.92 -7.59 0.70
N THR A 466 24.11 -8.60 0.43
CA THR A 466 22.69 -8.62 0.85
C THR A 466 22.62 -8.77 2.36
N ILE A 467 21.89 -7.86 3.02
CA ILE A 467 21.64 -7.93 4.45
C ILE A 467 20.27 -8.58 4.66
N TRP A 468 20.28 -9.80 5.18
CA TRP A 468 19.07 -10.58 5.40
C TRP A 468 18.46 -10.32 6.78
N SER A 469 17.15 -10.25 6.85
CA SER A 469 16.37 -10.21 8.10
C SER A 469 16.39 -11.56 8.85
N ALA A 470 15.76 -11.58 10.01
CA ALA A 470 15.43 -12.83 10.70
C ALA A 470 14.45 -13.69 9.89
N PRO A 471 14.43 -15.03 10.08
CA PRO A 471 13.47 -15.92 9.44
C PRO A 471 12.02 -15.54 9.75
N GLN A 472 11.16 -15.62 8.74
CA GLN A 472 9.74 -15.31 8.77
C GLN A 472 8.91 -16.55 8.43
N ASN A 473 7.64 -16.55 8.84
CA ASN A 473 6.69 -17.56 8.38
C ASN A 473 6.22 -17.21 6.96
N MET A 474 6.32 -18.17 6.05
CA MET A 474 5.84 -18.03 4.67
C MET A 474 4.38 -18.43 4.57
N ALA A 475 3.61 -17.75 3.72
CA ALA A 475 2.26 -18.16 3.40
C ALA A 475 2.28 -19.55 2.75
N PRO A 476 1.32 -20.45 3.11
CA PRO A 476 1.16 -21.72 2.43
C PRO A 476 0.77 -21.48 0.96
N ILE A 477 1.28 -22.33 0.07
CA ILE A 477 0.89 -22.32 -1.34
C ILE A 477 -0.46 -23.02 -1.45
N ASP A 478 -1.50 -22.29 -1.84
CA ASP A 478 -2.81 -22.85 -2.18
C ASP A 478 -2.87 -23.10 -3.69
N THR A 479 -3.41 -24.25 -4.07
CA THR A 479 -3.56 -24.68 -5.47
C THR A 479 -5.02 -24.82 -5.89
N THR A 480 -5.97 -24.58 -4.97
CA THR A 480 -7.40 -24.76 -5.19
C THR A 480 -8.07 -23.38 -5.36
N PHE A 481 -8.44 -23.06 -6.59
CA PHE A 481 -9.05 -21.78 -6.96
C PHE A 481 -10.43 -21.96 -7.58
N GLY A 482 -11.33 -21.04 -7.30
CA GLY A 482 -12.68 -20.97 -7.87
C GLY A 482 -13.76 -20.70 -6.83
N SER A 483 -14.99 -21.12 -7.11
CA SER A 483 -16.14 -20.92 -6.22
C SER A 483 -16.05 -21.84 -4.98
N LEU A 484 -15.58 -21.27 -3.88
CA LEU A 484 -15.40 -21.97 -2.60
C LEU A 484 -16.74 -22.29 -1.93
N VAL A 485 -17.63 -21.31 -1.91
CA VAL A 485 -18.99 -21.39 -1.37
C VAL A 485 -19.98 -21.13 -2.48
N HIS A 486 -21.03 -21.96 -2.54
CA HIS A 486 -22.18 -21.77 -3.42
C HIS A 486 -23.43 -22.29 -2.74
N LEU A 487 -24.34 -21.39 -2.35
CA LEU A 487 -25.64 -21.69 -1.78
C LEU A 487 -26.71 -21.28 -2.80
N ASP A 488 -27.56 -22.20 -3.18
CA ASP A 488 -28.59 -22.01 -4.22
C ASP A 488 -29.95 -22.47 -3.71
N ALA A 489 -30.90 -21.57 -3.61
CA ALA A 489 -32.23 -21.87 -3.14
C ALA A 489 -33.03 -22.77 -4.11
N LEU A 490 -32.60 -22.89 -5.37
CA LEU A 490 -33.22 -23.78 -6.35
C LEU A 490 -33.09 -25.27 -5.99
N ASP A 491 -32.10 -25.63 -5.17
CA ASP A 491 -31.87 -27.02 -4.75
C ASP A 491 -32.88 -27.51 -3.71
N TYR A 492 -33.75 -26.66 -3.20
CA TYR A 492 -34.68 -26.93 -2.10
C TYR A 492 -36.14 -26.72 -2.54
N ARG A 493 -37.07 -27.30 -1.78
CA ARG A 493 -38.50 -27.16 -2.05
C ARG A 493 -39.03 -25.85 -1.47
N GLU A 494 -39.94 -25.22 -2.17
CA GLU A 494 -40.69 -24.08 -1.62
C GLU A 494 -41.44 -24.49 -0.35
N GLY A 495 -41.42 -23.63 0.68
CA GLY A 495 -41.98 -23.92 2.00
C GLY A 495 -41.09 -24.75 2.90
N GLU A 496 -39.96 -25.24 2.40
CA GLU A 496 -39.02 -26.04 3.22
C GLU A 496 -38.45 -25.18 4.37
N ARG A 497 -38.44 -25.80 5.55
CA ARG A 497 -37.87 -25.24 6.79
C ARG A 497 -36.61 -26.03 7.15
N MET A 498 -35.47 -25.36 7.18
CA MET A 498 -34.20 -26.05 7.37
C MET A 498 -33.28 -25.33 8.35
N THR A 499 -32.43 -26.08 9.05
CA THR A 499 -31.32 -25.59 9.87
C THR A 499 -29.96 -25.94 9.28
N THR A 500 -29.94 -26.55 8.10
CA THR A 500 -28.74 -26.97 7.38
C THR A 500 -28.89 -26.69 5.90
N ILE A 501 -27.96 -25.93 5.31
CA ILE A 501 -27.87 -25.65 3.88
C ILE A 501 -26.57 -26.24 3.34
N HIS A 502 -26.64 -27.06 2.29
CA HIS A 502 -25.45 -27.70 1.71
C HIS A 502 -24.65 -26.72 0.84
N ASN A 503 -23.33 -26.77 0.95
CA ASN A 503 -22.44 -26.02 0.09
C ASN A 503 -22.13 -26.81 -1.19
N LYS A 504 -22.54 -26.28 -2.34
CA LYS A 504 -22.20 -26.83 -3.68
C LYS A 504 -20.77 -26.50 -4.11
N GLY A 505 -20.16 -25.48 -3.50
CA GLY A 505 -18.82 -24.99 -3.84
C GLY A 505 -17.73 -26.02 -3.56
N ILE A 506 -16.50 -25.66 -3.88
CA ILE A 506 -15.31 -26.52 -3.80
C ILE A 506 -15.08 -27.06 -2.38
N LEU A 507 -15.33 -26.25 -1.35
CA LEU A 507 -15.11 -26.64 0.05
C LEU A 507 -16.07 -27.71 0.55
N LYS A 508 -17.18 -27.97 -0.19
CA LYS A 508 -18.20 -28.93 0.23
C LYS A 508 -18.78 -28.62 1.62
N GLY A 509 -19.29 -29.61 2.35
CA GLY A 509 -19.85 -29.43 3.68
C GLY A 509 -21.18 -28.68 3.67
N SER A 510 -21.50 -28.00 4.77
CA SER A 510 -22.79 -27.31 4.94
C SER A 510 -22.67 -26.10 5.86
N PHE A 511 -23.71 -25.28 5.83
CA PHE A 511 -23.94 -24.20 6.78
C PHE A 511 -25.06 -24.60 7.73
N LYS A 512 -24.86 -24.38 9.03
CA LYS A 512 -25.82 -24.69 10.09
C LYS A 512 -26.29 -23.44 10.81
N SER A 513 -27.58 -23.42 11.15
CA SER A 513 -28.20 -22.36 11.93
C SER A 513 -28.96 -22.92 13.13
N GLU A 514 -28.97 -22.18 14.23
CA GLU A 514 -29.81 -22.50 15.40
C GLU A 514 -31.30 -22.20 15.13
N LYS A 515 -31.56 -21.15 14.36
CA LYS A 515 -32.89 -20.76 13.93
C LYS A 515 -33.16 -21.22 12.50
N PRO A 516 -34.38 -21.68 12.17
CA PRO A 516 -34.65 -22.18 10.83
C PRO A 516 -34.63 -21.08 9.77
N VAL A 517 -34.07 -21.41 8.61
CA VAL A 517 -34.20 -20.69 7.36
C VAL A 517 -35.37 -21.28 6.58
N TYR A 518 -36.14 -20.45 5.90
CA TYR A 518 -37.29 -20.86 5.08
C TYR A 518 -37.01 -20.62 3.62
N VAL A 519 -37.33 -21.58 2.77
CA VAL A 519 -37.35 -21.36 1.31
C VAL A 519 -38.71 -20.79 0.90
N LYS A 520 -38.69 -19.59 0.34
CA LYS A 520 -39.90 -18.88 -0.09
C LYS A 520 -39.78 -18.51 -1.54
N ASN A 521 -40.93 -18.46 -2.23
CA ASN A 521 -41.03 -17.76 -3.50
C ASN A 521 -41.40 -16.29 -3.22
N TYR A 522 -40.55 -15.40 -3.63
CA TYR A 522 -40.75 -13.97 -3.46
C TYR A 522 -40.56 -13.24 -4.79
N GLN A 523 -41.60 -12.57 -5.25
CA GLN A 523 -41.62 -11.89 -6.56
C GLN A 523 -41.14 -12.82 -7.69
N GLY A 524 -41.65 -14.05 -7.73
CA GLY A 524 -41.38 -15.05 -8.77
C GLY A 524 -40.02 -15.74 -8.65
N LYS A 525 -39.23 -15.51 -7.59
CA LYS A 525 -37.94 -16.15 -7.36
C LYS A 525 -37.92 -16.95 -6.07
N LYS A 526 -37.41 -18.19 -6.15
CA LYS A 526 -37.20 -19.03 -5.02
C LYS A 526 -35.92 -18.57 -4.28
N ALA A 527 -36.02 -18.35 -2.97
CA ALA A 527 -34.96 -17.79 -2.17
C ALA A 527 -34.98 -18.28 -0.73
N PHE A 528 -33.81 -18.27 -0.08
CA PHE A 528 -33.69 -18.38 1.36
C PHE A 528 -34.18 -17.07 2.00
N PHE A 529 -35.14 -17.16 2.90
CA PHE A 529 -35.62 -16.04 3.69
C PHE A 529 -34.87 -16.01 5.04
N LEU A 530 -34.11 -14.93 5.27
CA LEU A 530 -33.46 -14.59 6.53
C LEU A 530 -34.24 -13.45 7.19
N ASN A 531 -34.59 -13.63 8.45
CA ASN A 531 -35.56 -12.78 9.15
C ASN A 531 -34.95 -11.69 10.05
N GLY A 532 -33.70 -11.32 9.83
CA GLY A 532 -32.99 -10.32 10.67
C GLY A 532 -32.53 -10.84 12.03
N SER A 533 -32.59 -12.14 12.25
CA SER A 533 -32.11 -12.77 13.51
C SER A 533 -31.48 -14.14 13.28
N THR A 534 -31.24 -14.50 12.03
CA THR A 534 -30.71 -15.82 11.64
C THR A 534 -29.28 -15.66 11.17
N SER A 535 -28.38 -16.48 11.69
CA SER A 535 -27.03 -16.64 11.21
C SER A 535 -26.73 -18.10 10.93
N LEU A 536 -25.96 -18.36 9.88
CA LEU A 536 -25.51 -19.71 9.49
C LEU A 536 -23.98 -19.76 9.60
N ARG A 537 -23.45 -20.80 10.22
CA ARG A 537 -22.02 -21.06 10.32
C ARG A 537 -21.62 -22.24 9.47
N SER A 538 -20.51 -22.13 8.75
CA SER A 538 -19.99 -23.26 7.99
C SER A 538 -19.47 -24.36 8.90
N THR A 539 -19.56 -25.62 8.42
CA THR A 539 -18.96 -26.80 9.08
C THR A 539 -17.51 -27.03 8.63
N PHE A 540 -16.95 -26.11 7.85
CA PHE A 540 -15.60 -26.13 7.30
C PHE A 540 -14.90 -24.79 7.57
N ALA A 541 -13.57 -24.85 7.62
CA ALA A 541 -12.73 -23.67 7.89
C ALA A 541 -12.66 -22.72 6.70
N VAL A 542 -12.40 -21.44 6.97
CA VAL A 542 -11.99 -20.47 5.95
C VAL A 542 -10.59 -20.83 5.46
N PRO A 543 -10.37 -21.02 4.15
CA PRO A 543 -9.06 -21.37 3.63
C PRO A 543 -8.09 -20.19 3.65
N GLN A 544 -6.79 -20.49 3.69
CA GLN A 544 -5.73 -19.48 3.64
C GLN A 544 -5.70 -18.71 2.31
N SER A 545 -6.28 -19.23 1.25
CA SER A 545 -6.46 -18.53 -0.03
C SER A 545 -7.43 -17.34 0.02
N LEU A 546 -8.06 -17.09 1.17
CA LEU A 546 -8.81 -15.86 1.46
C LEU A 546 -8.12 -14.98 2.52
N ALA A 547 -6.90 -15.32 2.93
CA ALA A 547 -6.09 -14.57 3.88
C ALA A 547 -5.31 -13.44 3.21
N GLY A 548 -4.80 -12.51 4.01
CA GLY A 548 -3.87 -11.47 3.57
C GLY A 548 -4.48 -10.56 2.51
N ASN A 549 -3.77 -10.38 1.40
CA ASN A 549 -4.17 -9.58 0.24
C ASN A 549 -4.75 -10.44 -0.91
N SER A 550 -5.30 -11.61 -0.59
CA SER A 550 -5.78 -12.55 -1.60
C SER A 550 -6.98 -12.04 -2.35
N PRO A 551 -7.06 -12.24 -3.69
CA PRO A 551 -8.23 -11.96 -4.48
C PRO A 551 -9.47 -12.71 -4.01
N TYR A 552 -10.63 -12.11 -4.21
CA TYR A 552 -11.92 -12.75 -3.92
C TYR A 552 -13.05 -12.21 -4.77
N THR A 553 -14.15 -12.96 -4.80
CA THR A 553 -15.44 -12.48 -5.32
C THR A 553 -16.56 -12.92 -4.39
N VAL A 554 -17.41 -11.98 -3.99
CA VAL A 554 -18.73 -12.24 -3.39
C VAL A 554 -19.79 -11.91 -4.42
N SER A 555 -20.64 -12.87 -4.75
CA SER A 555 -21.76 -12.66 -5.66
C SER A 555 -23.05 -13.06 -4.96
N MET A 556 -24.05 -12.18 -4.96
CA MET A 556 -25.31 -12.41 -4.30
C MET A 556 -26.49 -11.89 -5.14
N ARG A 557 -27.50 -12.75 -5.32
CA ARG A 557 -28.80 -12.38 -5.88
C ARG A 557 -29.76 -12.19 -4.73
N ILE A 558 -30.13 -10.95 -4.48
CA ILE A 558 -30.66 -10.52 -3.20
C ILE A 558 -31.87 -9.59 -3.40
N ASN A 559 -32.86 -9.72 -2.51
CA ASN A 559 -33.93 -8.74 -2.34
C ASN A 559 -34.04 -8.40 -0.86
N ASN A 560 -33.95 -7.13 -0.55
CA ASN A 560 -34.13 -6.62 0.81
C ASN A 560 -35.33 -5.67 0.83
N PRO A 561 -36.44 -6.04 1.46
CA PRO A 561 -37.66 -5.19 1.50
C PRO A 561 -37.45 -3.89 2.29
N LEU A 562 -36.55 -3.91 3.27
CA LEU A 562 -36.23 -2.73 4.10
C LEU A 562 -34.73 -2.71 4.39
N ILE A 563 -33.98 -1.91 3.64
CA ILE A 563 -32.53 -1.83 3.77
C ILE A 563 -32.19 -1.03 5.02
N ASP A 564 -31.71 -1.72 6.05
CA ASP A 564 -31.26 -1.08 7.29
C ASP A 564 -29.82 -0.54 7.16
N ARG A 565 -29.35 0.21 8.14
CA ARG A 565 -28.03 0.87 8.09
C ARG A 565 -26.89 -0.13 7.92
N PHE A 566 -26.90 -1.21 8.70
CA PHE A 566 -25.88 -2.28 8.66
C PHE A 566 -26.57 -3.63 8.59
N GLU A 567 -26.36 -4.35 7.50
CA GLU A 567 -26.88 -5.71 7.30
C GLU A 567 -25.78 -6.55 6.63
N ASN A 568 -25.15 -7.44 7.38
CA ASN A 568 -24.10 -8.30 6.85
C ASN A 568 -24.66 -9.57 6.24
N VAL A 569 -24.26 -9.87 5.01
CA VAL A 569 -24.63 -11.08 4.28
C VAL A 569 -23.61 -12.19 4.49
N VAL A 570 -22.31 -11.86 4.54
CA VAL A 570 -21.25 -12.84 4.78
C VAL A 570 -20.06 -12.21 5.50
N ALA A 571 -19.44 -12.99 6.38
CA ALA A 571 -18.17 -12.67 7.04
C ALA A 571 -17.28 -13.90 7.09
N TRP A 572 -15.95 -13.71 6.98
CA TRP A 572 -14.98 -14.82 7.12
C TRP A 572 -13.66 -14.41 7.80
N SER A 573 -13.65 -13.26 8.47
CA SER A 573 -12.50 -12.78 9.23
C SER A 573 -12.70 -12.89 10.73
N LYS A 574 -11.60 -12.77 11.48
CA LYS A 574 -11.59 -12.62 12.94
C LYS A 574 -10.69 -11.48 13.37
N GLY A 575 -11.03 -10.87 14.52
CA GLY A 575 -10.25 -9.79 15.13
C GLY A 575 -10.79 -8.40 14.82
N ASN A 576 -10.21 -7.42 15.50
CA ASN A 576 -10.63 -6.01 15.46
C ASN A 576 -9.56 -5.07 14.88
N GLN A 577 -8.51 -5.62 14.24
CA GLN A 577 -7.47 -4.80 13.64
C GLN A 577 -7.96 -4.23 12.31
N ASP A 578 -7.56 -3.00 12.01
CA ASP A 578 -7.85 -2.34 10.75
C ASP A 578 -7.31 -3.15 9.57
N ILE A 579 -8.02 -3.08 8.43
CA ILE A 579 -7.72 -3.79 7.18
C ILE A 579 -7.61 -5.32 7.29
N SER A 580 -7.98 -5.91 8.43
CA SER A 580 -7.94 -7.34 8.67
C SER A 580 -9.31 -8.03 8.59
N LYS A 581 -10.38 -7.26 8.50
CA LYS A 581 -11.75 -7.77 8.39
C LYS A 581 -12.11 -8.14 6.95
N ALA A 582 -13.03 -9.07 6.82
CA ALA A 582 -13.69 -9.43 5.57
C ALA A 582 -15.17 -9.68 5.86
N MET A 583 -15.94 -8.62 5.81
CA MET A 583 -17.39 -8.62 6.01
C MET A 583 -18.05 -7.90 4.84
N PHE A 584 -19.12 -8.50 4.30
CA PHE A 584 -19.80 -8.01 3.11
C PHE A 584 -21.28 -7.98 3.34
N GLY A 585 -21.86 -6.82 3.11
CA GLY A 585 -23.23 -6.50 3.50
C GLY A 585 -24.12 -6.03 2.37
N TYR A 586 -25.34 -5.69 2.78
CA TYR A 586 -26.36 -5.03 1.95
C TYR A 586 -27.04 -3.93 2.78
N GLY A 587 -26.26 -2.99 3.31
CA GLY A 587 -26.72 -1.94 4.21
C GLY A 587 -26.74 -0.55 3.58
N ALA A 588 -27.51 0.34 4.17
CA ALA A 588 -27.70 1.71 3.71
C ALA A 588 -26.62 2.69 4.13
N ASP A 589 -25.65 2.29 4.99
CA ASP A 589 -24.55 3.16 5.35
C ASP A 589 -23.66 3.43 4.14
N ALA A 590 -23.54 4.71 3.75
CA ALA A 590 -22.84 5.11 2.53
C ALA A 590 -21.33 4.88 2.57
N GLN A 591 -20.75 4.70 3.76
CA GLN A 591 -19.31 4.49 3.94
C GLN A 591 -18.95 3.02 4.20
N ARG A 592 -19.83 2.24 4.86
CA ARG A 592 -19.50 0.91 5.40
C ARG A 592 -20.59 -0.14 5.15
N GLY A 593 -21.66 0.20 4.44
CA GLY A 593 -22.83 -0.66 4.30
C GLY A 593 -22.62 -1.90 3.44
N VAL A 594 -21.54 -1.97 2.63
CA VAL A 594 -21.32 -3.05 1.67
C VAL A 594 -20.04 -3.82 1.97
N VAL A 595 -18.93 -3.15 2.18
CA VAL A 595 -17.63 -3.76 2.47
C VAL A 595 -17.11 -3.21 3.77
N THR A 596 -16.70 -4.10 4.69
CA THR A 596 -16.09 -3.73 5.96
C THR A 596 -14.79 -4.50 6.14
N HIS A 597 -13.69 -3.79 5.98
CA HIS A 597 -12.33 -4.25 6.29
C HIS A 597 -11.84 -3.71 7.64
N GLY A 598 -12.54 -2.74 8.18
CA GLY A 598 -12.20 -1.96 9.36
C GLY A 598 -11.55 -0.63 8.96
N ALA A 599 -12.05 0.45 9.54
CA ALA A 599 -11.59 1.81 9.32
C ALA A 599 -11.70 2.33 7.87
N TRP A 600 -10.63 2.92 7.36
CA TRP A 600 -10.62 3.66 6.10
C TRP A 600 -10.89 2.84 4.81
N PRO A 601 -10.62 1.52 4.71
CA PRO A 601 -10.91 0.79 3.48
C PRO A 601 -12.36 0.33 3.33
N ASP A 602 -13.25 0.72 4.24
CA ASP A 602 -14.65 0.37 4.16
C ASP A 602 -15.33 1.07 2.97
N MET A 603 -16.35 0.43 2.38
CA MET A 603 -17.12 0.98 1.27
C MET A 603 -18.62 0.76 1.44
N GLY A 604 -19.42 1.75 1.02
CA GLY A 604 -20.86 1.66 0.89
C GLY A 604 -21.32 1.72 -0.57
N PHE A 605 -22.63 1.71 -0.80
CA PHE A 605 -23.17 1.98 -2.13
C PHE A 605 -23.04 3.47 -2.46
N LYS A 606 -22.53 3.80 -3.63
CA LYS A 606 -22.57 5.17 -4.17
C LYS A 606 -24.02 5.63 -4.39
N ARG A 607 -24.87 4.71 -4.82
CA ARG A 607 -26.31 4.89 -4.93
C ARG A 607 -26.99 3.65 -4.34
N LEU A 608 -27.78 3.85 -3.28
CA LEU A 608 -28.49 2.76 -2.62
C LEU A 608 -29.40 2.04 -3.62
N PRO A 609 -29.34 0.69 -3.72
CA PRO A 609 -30.27 -0.09 -4.50
C PRO A 609 -31.72 0.14 -4.06
N VAL A 610 -32.67 -0.06 -4.96
CA VAL A 610 -34.10 0.13 -4.65
C VAL A 610 -34.56 -1.00 -3.72
N ALA A 611 -35.10 -0.64 -2.57
CA ALA A 611 -35.65 -1.62 -1.63
C ALA A 611 -36.81 -2.41 -2.28
N ASP A 612 -37.00 -3.65 -1.81
CA ASP A 612 -38.03 -4.57 -2.30
C ASP A 612 -37.93 -4.93 -3.80
N GLN A 613 -36.74 -4.82 -4.38
CA GLN A 613 -36.44 -5.29 -5.73
C GLN A 613 -35.30 -6.30 -5.70
N TRP A 614 -35.30 -7.19 -6.72
CA TRP A 614 -34.21 -8.13 -6.89
C TRP A 614 -32.98 -7.45 -7.52
N HIS A 615 -31.85 -7.57 -6.87
CA HIS A 615 -30.56 -7.07 -7.35
C HIS A 615 -29.51 -8.19 -7.44
N HIS A 616 -28.58 -8.04 -8.36
CA HIS A 616 -27.37 -8.83 -8.42
C HIS A 616 -26.19 -7.96 -7.97
N ILE A 617 -25.69 -8.26 -6.80
CA ILE A 617 -24.50 -7.58 -6.22
C ILE A 617 -23.27 -8.44 -6.48
N ILE A 618 -22.22 -7.82 -6.99
CA ILE A 618 -20.90 -8.44 -7.12
C ILE A 618 -19.91 -7.52 -6.42
N ILE A 619 -19.19 -8.07 -5.45
CA ILE A 619 -18.05 -7.43 -4.80
C ILE A 619 -16.83 -8.24 -5.20
N SER A 620 -15.84 -7.63 -5.82
CA SER A 620 -14.64 -8.33 -6.26
C SER A 620 -13.38 -7.57 -5.88
N PHE A 621 -12.34 -8.30 -5.55
CA PHE A 621 -11.00 -7.82 -5.32
C PHE A 621 -10.03 -8.67 -6.14
N ASP A 622 -9.21 -8.04 -6.95
CA ASP A 622 -8.24 -8.72 -7.82
C ASP A 622 -6.82 -8.78 -7.22
N GLY A 623 -6.67 -8.37 -5.95
CA GLY A 623 -5.39 -8.24 -5.24
C GLY A 623 -4.80 -6.82 -5.33
N TYR A 624 -5.50 -5.91 -6.04
CA TYR A 624 -5.13 -4.49 -6.15
C TYR A 624 -6.36 -3.58 -6.16
N MET A 625 -7.37 -3.86 -6.99
CA MET A 625 -8.60 -3.07 -7.10
C MET A 625 -9.77 -3.81 -6.50
N GLU A 626 -10.46 -3.19 -5.59
CA GLU A 626 -11.75 -3.66 -5.06
C GLU A 626 -12.90 -2.91 -5.71
N ARG A 627 -13.95 -3.64 -6.12
CA ARG A 627 -15.06 -3.11 -6.91
C ARG A 627 -16.40 -3.60 -6.41
N ILE A 628 -17.38 -2.70 -6.39
CA ILE A 628 -18.79 -3.00 -6.10
C ILE A 628 -19.59 -2.79 -7.38
N TYR A 629 -20.33 -3.82 -7.80
CA TYR A 629 -21.26 -3.76 -8.92
C TYR A 629 -22.69 -4.04 -8.43
N VAL A 630 -23.65 -3.27 -8.94
CA VAL A 630 -25.09 -3.50 -8.76
C VAL A 630 -25.71 -3.67 -10.15
N ASP A 631 -26.36 -4.79 -10.39
CA ASP A 631 -27.00 -5.13 -11.65
C ASP A 631 -26.10 -4.95 -12.88
N GLY A 632 -24.82 -5.26 -12.68
CA GLY A 632 -23.76 -5.17 -13.67
C GLY A 632 -23.26 -3.75 -13.95
N GLN A 633 -23.65 -2.76 -13.15
CA GLN A 633 -23.12 -1.41 -13.21
C GLN A 633 -22.09 -1.21 -12.08
N LEU A 634 -20.91 -0.72 -12.42
CA LEU A 634 -19.90 -0.34 -11.45
C LEU A 634 -20.44 0.81 -10.59
N GLN A 635 -20.44 0.63 -9.27
CA GLN A 635 -20.86 1.63 -8.30
C GLN A 635 -19.66 2.35 -7.70
N GLN A 636 -18.65 1.59 -7.31
CA GLN A 636 -17.46 2.10 -6.65
C GLN A 636 -16.28 1.19 -6.95
N GLU A 637 -15.09 1.77 -7.07
CA GLU A 637 -13.82 1.05 -7.12
C GLU A 637 -12.73 1.82 -6.39
N GLU A 638 -11.87 1.08 -5.69
CA GLU A 638 -10.76 1.63 -4.94
C GLU A 638 -9.58 0.65 -4.97
N ASN A 639 -8.35 1.14 -5.01
CA ASN A 639 -7.21 0.27 -4.81
C ASN A 639 -6.99 0.01 -3.32
N ARG A 640 -6.57 -1.22 -3.00
CA ARG A 640 -6.42 -1.70 -1.63
C ARG A 640 -5.18 -2.56 -1.47
N MET A 641 -4.66 -2.55 -0.26
CA MET A 641 -3.78 -3.58 0.28
C MET A 641 -4.42 -4.10 1.56
N LEU A 642 -4.78 -5.38 1.57
CA LEU A 642 -5.53 -6.01 2.65
C LEU A 642 -4.64 -6.98 3.45
N PHE A 643 -4.99 -7.18 4.72
CA PHE A 643 -4.34 -8.12 5.64
C PHE A 643 -5.38 -9.00 6.33
N VAL A 644 -6.30 -9.56 5.54
CA VAL A 644 -7.41 -10.36 6.05
C VAL A 644 -6.91 -11.48 6.96
N ASN A 645 -7.44 -11.53 8.17
CA ASN A 645 -7.17 -12.59 9.13
C ASN A 645 -8.34 -13.58 9.13
N PRO A 646 -8.20 -14.77 8.53
CA PRO A 646 -9.31 -15.72 8.39
C PRO A 646 -9.86 -16.19 9.72
N ALA A 647 -11.19 -16.33 9.80
CA ALA A 647 -11.88 -16.97 10.92
C ALA A 647 -11.86 -18.53 10.79
N ASP A 648 -12.28 -19.20 11.84
CA ASP A 648 -12.37 -20.66 11.85
C ASP A 648 -13.56 -21.19 11.00
N TYR A 649 -14.52 -20.32 10.64
CA TYR A 649 -15.69 -20.63 9.83
C TYR A 649 -16.23 -19.39 9.13
N PHE A 650 -17.01 -19.57 8.06
CA PHE A 650 -17.81 -18.54 7.46
C PHE A 650 -19.09 -18.30 8.26
N VAL A 651 -19.51 -17.04 8.34
CA VAL A 651 -20.85 -16.66 8.81
C VAL A 651 -21.64 -16.15 7.63
N VAL A 652 -22.89 -16.63 7.43
CA VAL A 652 -23.84 -16.09 6.44
C VAL A 652 -25.06 -15.56 7.16
N GLY A 653 -25.50 -14.35 6.80
CA GLY A 653 -26.67 -13.66 7.35
C GLY A 653 -26.37 -12.84 8.62
N ALA A 654 -25.12 -12.62 8.99
CA ALA A 654 -24.70 -11.77 10.09
C ALA A 654 -23.22 -11.35 9.96
N SER A 655 -22.77 -10.45 10.82
CA SER A 655 -21.35 -10.11 11.00
C SER A 655 -20.54 -11.25 11.64
N ASP A 656 -19.23 -11.09 11.75
CA ASP A 656 -18.33 -11.98 12.46
C ASP A 656 -18.65 -12.09 13.97
N LEU A 657 -19.26 -11.05 14.55
CA LEU A 657 -19.72 -11.02 15.94
C LEU A 657 -21.15 -11.55 16.13
N LEU A 658 -21.79 -12.02 15.04
CA LEU A 658 -23.18 -12.52 15.03
C LEU A 658 -24.20 -11.44 15.39
N ASP A 659 -23.92 -10.21 15.09
CA ASP A 659 -24.82 -9.07 15.09
C ASP A 659 -25.04 -8.53 13.67
N GLN A 660 -25.67 -7.37 13.49
CA GLN A 660 -25.93 -6.75 12.18
C GLN A 660 -26.54 -7.74 11.17
N HIS A 661 -27.56 -8.45 11.60
CA HIS A 661 -28.17 -9.51 10.82
C HIS A 661 -28.83 -8.99 9.55
N PHE A 662 -28.64 -9.73 8.45
CA PHE A 662 -29.36 -9.48 7.21
C PHE A 662 -30.83 -9.90 7.33
N SER A 663 -31.74 -9.05 6.80
CA SER A 663 -33.18 -9.34 6.72
C SER A 663 -33.65 -9.22 5.27
N GLY A 664 -34.01 -10.37 4.66
CA GLY A 664 -34.43 -10.39 3.26
C GLY A 664 -34.34 -11.75 2.62
N TYR A 665 -34.22 -11.75 1.30
CA TYR A 665 -34.24 -12.93 0.44
C TYR A 665 -32.93 -13.08 -0.30
N LEU A 666 -32.31 -14.28 -0.22
CA LEU A 666 -31.05 -14.65 -0.86
C LEU A 666 -31.29 -15.84 -1.80
N ALA A 667 -31.27 -15.64 -3.12
CA ALA A 667 -31.59 -16.69 -4.08
C ALA A 667 -30.38 -17.53 -4.48
N ASP A 668 -29.27 -16.88 -4.83
CA ASP A 668 -28.00 -17.49 -5.25
C ASP A 668 -26.86 -16.70 -4.59
N PHE A 669 -25.98 -17.39 -3.89
CA PHE A 669 -24.90 -16.80 -3.13
C PHE A 669 -23.59 -17.56 -3.37
N LYS A 670 -22.53 -16.82 -3.74
CA LYS A 670 -21.21 -17.40 -4.02
C LYS A 670 -20.10 -16.61 -3.35
N VAL A 671 -19.08 -17.33 -2.86
CA VAL A 671 -17.77 -16.78 -2.50
C VAL A 671 -16.70 -17.54 -3.26
N ALA A 672 -15.82 -16.81 -3.93
CA ALA A 672 -14.67 -17.39 -4.64
C ALA A 672 -13.37 -16.72 -4.15
N ASN A 673 -12.25 -17.45 -4.26
CA ASN A 673 -10.90 -16.94 -3.98
C ASN A 673 -10.15 -16.47 -5.23
N VAL A 674 -10.89 -16.01 -6.22
CA VAL A 674 -10.41 -15.40 -7.47
C VAL A 674 -11.36 -14.29 -7.89
N ASP A 675 -10.89 -13.34 -8.70
CA ASP A 675 -11.77 -12.35 -9.32
C ASP A 675 -12.58 -12.99 -10.47
N LEU A 676 -13.87 -13.22 -10.24
CA LEU A 676 -14.84 -13.72 -11.22
C LEU A 676 -15.72 -12.60 -11.80
N SER A 677 -15.49 -11.33 -11.47
CA SER A 677 -16.36 -10.23 -11.88
C SER A 677 -16.61 -10.19 -13.38
N ALA A 678 -15.57 -10.31 -14.20
CA ALA A 678 -15.68 -10.30 -15.67
C ALA A 678 -16.55 -11.45 -16.21
N THR A 679 -16.55 -12.61 -15.55
CA THR A 679 -17.40 -13.76 -15.93
C THR A 679 -18.84 -13.53 -15.52
N LEU A 680 -19.06 -13.12 -14.26
CA LEU A 680 -20.40 -12.90 -13.71
C LEU A 680 -21.14 -11.74 -14.38
N LEU A 681 -20.43 -10.70 -14.80
CA LEU A 681 -21.00 -9.58 -15.56
C LEU A 681 -21.52 -10.00 -16.95
N LYS A 682 -20.94 -11.04 -17.56
CA LYS A 682 -21.43 -11.61 -18.82
C LYS A 682 -22.72 -12.44 -18.64
N GLU A 683 -22.93 -13.04 -17.47
CA GLU A 683 -24.12 -13.82 -17.13
C GLU A 683 -25.37 -12.97 -16.87
N LYS A 684 -25.26 -11.65 -16.91
CA LYS A 684 -26.30 -10.65 -16.63
C LYS A 684 -27.61 -10.92 -17.39
N ASN A 685 -27.52 -11.32 -18.65
CA ASN A 685 -28.68 -11.47 -19.54
C ASN A 685 -29.55 -12.71 -19.24
N ALA A 686 -29.06 -13.67 -18.49
CA ALA A 686 -29.80 -14.89 -18.16
C ALA A 686 -30.71 -14.73 -16.93
N PHE A 687 -30.40 -13.79 -16.02
CA PHE A 687 -31.15 -13.62 -14.78
C PHE A 687 -32.31 -12.63 -14.87
N TYR A 688 -32.18 -11.62 -15.73
CA TYR A 688 -33.24 -10.65 -15.99
C TYR A 688 -33.81 -10.94 -17.39
N PRO A 689 -34.90 -11.74 -17.50
CA PRO A 689 -35.57 -11.89 -18.78
C PRO A 689 -36.11 -10.51 -19.24
N PRO A 690 -36.29 -10.28 -20.54
CA PRO A 690 -36.61 -8.97 -21.13
C PRO A 690 -37.87 -8.31 -20.52
N GLU A 691 -38.75 -9.09 -19.95
CA GLU A 691 -40.04 -8.68 -19.40
C GLU A 691 -39.97 -7.84 -18.12
N ASN A 692 -38.83 -7.80 -17.42
CA ASN A 692 -38.68 -7.12 -16.13
C ASN A 692 -37.71 -5.91 -16.15
N ARG A 693 -37.43 -5.33 -17.32
CA ARG A 693 -36.58 -4.13 -17.38
C ARG A 693 -37.45 -2.87 -17.23
N SER A 694 -37.35 -2.24 -16.06
CA SER A 694 -37.98 -0.93 -15.85
C SER A 694 -37.29 0.17 -16.67
N PHE A 695 -38.07 1.11 -17.15
CA PHE A 695 -37.63 2.30 -17.87
C PHE A 695 -36.89 3.22 -16.86
N VAL A 696 -35.62 3.44 -17.02
CA VAL A 696 -34.86 4.43 -16.23
C VAL A 696 -34.65 5.64 -17.13
N ILE A 697 -35.34 6.74 -16.84
CA ILE A 697 -35.03 8.04 -17.43
C ILE A 697 -33.88 8.63 -16.60
N GLN A 698 -32.72 8.82 -17.20
CA GLN A 698 -31.65 9.57 -16.56
C GLN A 698 -32.05 11.05 -16.49
N THR A 699 -31.96 11.64 -15.30
CA THR A 699 -32.36 13.04 -15.06
C THR A 699 -31.53 14.05 -15.85
N ASP A 700 -30.37 13.67 -16.33
CA ASP A 700 -29.48 14.50 -17.18
C ASP A 700 -30.10 14.76 -18.56
N ASP A 701 -30.99 13.88 -19.05
CA ASP A 701 -31.68 14.04 -20.31
C ASP A 701 -32.85 15.08 -20.21
N LEU A 702 -33.27 15.40 -19.00
CA LEU A 702 -34.36 16.38 -18.74
C LEU A 702 -33.87 17.82 -18.62
N ALA A 703 -32.57 18.05 -18.34
CA ALA A 703 -32.02 19.38 -18.07
C ALA A 703 -31.71 20.20 -19.33
N ILE A 704 -31.70 19.61 -20.52
CA ILE A 704 -31.22 20.28 -21.75
C ILE A 704 -32.31 20.69 -22.73
N GLY A 705 -33.59 20.43 -22.46
CA GLY A 705 -34.73 20.96 -23.26
C GLY A 705 -34.74 20.53 -24.73
N LYS A 706 -34.01 19.52 -25.14
CA LYS A 706 -33.96 18.98 -26.50
C LYS A 706 -33.97 17.45 -26.50
N ILE A 707 -35.11 16.86 -26.16
CA ILE A 707 -35.31 15.42 -26.36
C ILE A 707 -35.64 15.20 -27.84
N ASN A 708 -34.65 14.94 -28.66
CA ASN A 708 -34.86 14.55 -30.05
C ASN A 708 -35.08 13.03 -30.25
N LYS A 709 -34.71 12.20 -29.26
CA LYS A 709 -34.94 10.75 -29.26
C LYS A 709 -34.78 10.16 -27.86
N ILE A 710 -35.80 9.50 -27.36
CA ILE A 710 -35.70 8.63 -26.18
C ILE A 710 -35.05 7.32 -26.65
N ARG A 711 -33.85 6.99 -26.17
CA ARG A 711 -33.29 5.66 -26.40
C ARG A 711 -34.00 4.68 -25.48
N ASN A 712 -34.75 3.78 -26.07
CA ASN A 712 -35.35 2.67 -25.36
C ASN A 712 -34.21 1.69 -24.96
N GLN A 713 -33.85 1.68 -23.69
CA GLN A 713 -32.97 0.67 -23.11
C GLN A 713 -33.77 -0.42 -22.36
N GLY A 714 -35.05 -0.35 -22.39
CA GLY A 714 -35.97 -1.36 -21.88
C GLY A 714 -36.65 -2.12 -23.03
N PHE A 715 -37.03 -3.33 -22.78
CA PHE A 715 -37.95 -4.05 -23.65
C PHE A 715 -39.36 -3.81 -23.12
N SER A 716 -40.17 -3.21 -23.91
CA SER A 716 -41.64 -3.27 -23.67
C SER A 716 -42.12 -4.65 -24.05
N SER A 717 -42.83 -5.31 -23.19
CA SER A 717 -43.69 -6.43 -23.54
C SER A 717 -44.88 -5.92 -24.29
#